data_0b50f05b1af2a0cf3c14f791240c0786
#
_entry.id   0b50f05b1af2a0cf3c14f791240c0786
#
_cell.length_a   1.000
_cell.length_b   1.000
_cell.length_c   1.000
_cell.angle_alpha   90.00
_cell.angle_beta   90.00
_cell.angle_gamma   90.00
#
_symmetry.space_group_name_H-M   'P 1'
#
loop_
_entity.id
_entity.type
_entity.pdbx_description
1 polymer ?
#
loop_
_entity_poly.entity_id
_entity_poly.type
_entity_poly.pdbx_seq_one_letter_code
_entity_poly.pdbx_strand_id
1 'polypeptide(L)'
;MTRADTEIPIRAAHKRMWLASIAAALAALVVAAPAAASGDFGCSKAWKLKHPELTGCDSMVMLSPSNDTRVNLILLLGRSTSAPPPAPASPPPAPLFDWATFVRFAFPGPTEVGSASLAVGEGSRCRSNEAGRAAFVAAVSAARDLRGTEVAALIAARRDLKPDCAGPGGTAAMLSAADATMRSAAARAFMGYLHGTASFYAGDFDAATQRFVALGRAKDRWLRETARYMLARVEVNRAQIGAYDDYGYRDEKRPVDTAAVAAAESTLREYLRAYPQGRYAASARGLLRRVYWLGGETRKLAAAYAAIFAQPPEQRGLDDATLAEEVDNKLLPMLTAADTSDPILLAILDLRAMRQETGDAGRATLEAQRPSFTSAPALFDFLLAAHAFYVAEDPRAALRLVGDRPDARGIDTVSFSRQMLKGMAQDALGTAGERAHWLAMLPDALPLRRTVVELALALHDERTAGLERVFGAASPIRDARVRDILLANVAGPDLLRRQANDQGTTAHERATALFTLLYKGLTRGRYGEFVNDVAAVPPGAAKDGSYFDPVGGEDPPLGIFTEGPTMEAFPCPKLRETARRLAASASAATQRLCLAEFVRLNDLDGFALDTQPPADELGGTRSYFPGRVFSRLDLYQSVIASSSSSSAERAYALFRAVRCYAPSRNNGCGGGGVPPETRRAWFQRLHRDYPKSRWTGELAYYW
;
A
#
# COMPACT_ATOMS: atom_id res chain seq x y z
N MET A 1 -59.14 -24.69 56.99
CA MET A 1 -58.67 -23.40 57.56
C MET A 1 -57.19 -23.53 57.71
N THR A 2 -56.46 -22.90 56.90
CA THR A 2 -55.46 -21.84 57.01
C THR A 2 -54.70 -21.73 55.66
N ARG A 3 -54.80 -20.57 55.07
CA ARG A 3 -54.03 -20.16 53.89
C ARG A 3 -52.55 -19.99 54.31
N ALA A 4 -51.62 -20.43 53.46
CA ALA A 4 -50.24 -20.05 53.51
C ALA A 4 -49.92 -19.25 52.23
N ASP A 5 -49.58 -17.97 52.41
CA ASP A 5 -49.14 -17.03 51.35
C ASP A 5 -47.73 -17.41 50.85
N THR A 6 -47.59 -17.59 49.57
CA THR A 6 -46.30 -17.73 48.92
C THR A 6 -45.94 -16.39 48.24
N GLU A 7 -45.17 -15.55 48.93
CA GLU A 7 -44.48 -14.42 48.30
C GLU A 7 -43.30 -14.90 47.47
N ILE A 8 -43.39 -14.69 46.17
CA ILE A 8 -42.28 -14.89 45.22
C ILE A 8 -41.41 -13.63 45.18
N PRO A 9 -40.07 -13.73 45.34
CA PRO A 9 -39.22 -12.55 45.41
C PRO A 9 -38.96 -11.95 44.02
N ILE A 10 -39.73 -10.95 43.62
CA ILE A 10 -39.61 -10.17 42.38
C ILE A 10 -38.26 -9.40 42.29
N ARG A 11 -37.53 -9.23 43.39
CA ARG A 11 -36.26 -8.48 43.44
C ARG A 11 -35.05 -9.25 42.85
N ALA A 12 -35.06 -10.53 42.73
CA ALA A 12 -33.94 -11.30 42.18
C ALA A 12 -33.95 -11.35 40.63
N ALA A 13 -35.12 -11.25 40.01
CA ALA A 13 -35.27 -11.24 38.56
C ALA A 13 -34.79 -9.91 37.94
N HIS A 14 -35.05 -8.80 38.56
CA HIS A 14 -34.61 -7.48 38.05
C HIS A 14 -33.08 -7.30 38.10
N LYS A 15 -32.39 -7.77 39.14
CA LYS A 15 -30.91 -7.71 39.19
C LYS A 15 -30.25 -8.58 38.11
N ARG A 16 -30.80 -9.76 37.76
CA ARG A 16 -30.27 -10.60 36.70
C ARG A 16 -30.51 -10.05 35.30
N MET A 17 -31.64 -9.39 35.07
CA MET A 17 -31.91 -8.70 33.78
C MET A 17 -31.01 -7.46 33.59
N TRP A 18 -30.73 -6.69 34.66
CA TRP A 18 -29.83 -5.52 34.58
C TRP A 18 -28.38 -5.93 34.31
N LEU A 19 -27.89 -7.00 34.95
CA LEU A 19 -26.54 -7.54 34.70
C LEU A 19 -26.42 -8.18 33.30
N ALA A 20 -27.45 -8.82 32.79
CA ALA A 20 -27.48 -9.34 31.41
C ALA A 20 -27.51 -8.21 30.37
N SER A 21 -28.19 -7.10 30.64
CA SER A 21 -28.25 -5.94 29.75
C SER A 21 -26.91 -5.16 29.74
N ILE A 22 -26.20 -5.08 30.87
CA ILE A 22 -24.87 -4.46 30.95
C ILE A 22 -23.82 -5.36 30.26
N ALA A 23 -23.90 -6.68 30.41
CA ALA A 23 -23.02 -7.62 29.72
C ALA A 23 -23.26 -7.62 28.20
N ALA A 24 -24.51 -7.48 27.73
CA ALA A 24 -24.83 -7.35 26.32
C ALA A 24 -24.37 -5.99 25.74
N ALA A 25 -24.46 -4.90 26.52
CA ALA A 25 -23.95 -3.60 26.11
C ALA A 25 -22.42 -3.53 26.09
N LEU A 26 -21.72 -4.20 27.01
CA LEU A 26 -20.27 -4.35 27.01
C LEU A 26 -19.78 -5.29 25.89
N ALA A 27 -20.51 -6.36 25.57
CA ALA A 27 -20.20 -7.24 24.42
C ALA A 27 -20.43 -6.53 23.08
N ALA A 28 -21.41 -5.62 22.98
CA ALA A 28 -21.63 -4.78 21.79
C ALA A 28 -20.56 -3.70 21.59
N LEU A 29 -19.86 -3.28 22.65
CA LEU A 29 -18.73 -2.34 22.58
C LEU A 29 -17.42 -2.99 22.14
N VAL A 30 -17.28 -4.31 22.23
CA VAL A 30 -16.06 -5.05 21.83
C VAL A 30 -16.12 -5.52 20.36
N VAL A 31 -17.25 -5.40 19.68
CA VAL A 31 -17.44 -5.84 18.28
C VAL A 31 -17.68 -4.67 17.31
N ALA A 32 -17.46 -3.43 17.73
CA ALA A 32 -17.31 -2.32 16.80
C ALA A 32 -15.85 -2.30 16.29
N ALA A 33 -15.47 -3.32 15.50
CA ALA A 33 -14.41 -3.11 14.53
C ALA A 33 -14.83 -1.90 13.68
N PRO A 34 -13.98 -0.88 13.51
CA PRO A 34 -14.31 0.21 12.60
C PRO A 34 -14.63 -0.44 11.25
N ALA A 35 -15.86 -0.28 10.79
CA ALA A 35 -16.18 -0.55 9.40
C ALA A 35 -15.26 0.38 8.61
N ALA A 36 -14.23 -0.18 8.01
CA ALA A 36 -13.43 0.52 7.01
C ALA A 36 -14.41 0.86 5.88
N ALA A 37 -14.99 2.05 5.94
CA ALA A 37 -15.68 2.61 4.82
C ALA A 37 -14.64 2.66 3.69
N SER A 38 -14.99 2.13 2.52
CA SER A 38 -14.23 2.24 1.29
C SER A 38 -14.06 3.72 0.94
N GLY A 39 -13.03 4.34 1.47
CA GLY A 39 -12.58 5.68 1.16
C GLY A 39 -11.10 5.57 0.86
N ASP A 40 -10.59 6.42 -0.01
CA ASP A 40 -9.19 6.54 -0.38
C ASP A 40 -8.32 6.62 0.89
N PHE A 41 -7.89 5.47 1.38
CA PHE A 41 -6.85 5.40 2.39
C PHE A 41 -5.53 5.70 1.69
N GLY A 42 -5.21 6.97 1.63
CA GLY A 42 -3.84 7.39 1.37
C GLY A 42 -2.95 6.70 2.40
N CYS A 43 -1.94 6.01 1.91
CA CYS A 43 -0.98 5.30 2.73
C CYS A 43 -0.16 6.32 3.53
N SER A 44 -0.44 6.49 4.82
CA SER A 44 0.37 7.33 5.70
C SER A 44 1.63 6.57 6.12
N LYS A 45 2.79 7.11 5.75
CA LYS A 45 4.10 6.52 6.04
C LYS A 45 4.61 7.00 7.39
N ALA A 46 5.08 6.07 8.21
CA ALA A 46 5.81 6.38 9.43
C ALA A 46 7.32 6.40 9.12
N TRP A 47 7.95 7.59 9.13
CA TRP A 47 9.33 7.80 8.69
C TRP A 47 10.36 7.35 9.73
N LYS A 48 10.41 6.03 9.96
CA LYS A 48 11.34 5.36 10.88
C LYS A 48 11.84 4.04 10.31
N LEU A 49 12.81 3.40 10.95
CA LEU A 49 13.39 2.13 10.47
C LEU A 49 12.78 0.90 11.14
N LYS A 50 12.35 1.01 12.39
CA LYS A 50 11.74 -0.09 13.13
C LYS A 50 10.22 0.07 13.12
N HIS A 51 9.55 -0.83 12.43
CA HIS A 51 8.10 -0.96 12.46
C HIS A 51 7.75 -2.32 13.08
N PRO A 52 6.96 -2.36 14.16
CA PRO A 52 6.59 -3.63 14.80
C PRO A 52 5.47 -4.37 14.05
N GLU A 53 4.68 -3.65 13.26
CA GLU A 53 3.46 -4.15 12.62
C GLU A 53 3.52 -3.97 11.11
N LEU A 54 2.69 -4.72 10.37
CA LEU A 54 2.49 -4.52 8.95
C LEU A 54 1.51 -3.36 8.72
N THR A 55 2.02 -2.24 8.21
CA THR A 55 1.17 -1.10 7.83
C THR A 55 0.75 -1.11 6.37
N GLY A 56 1.39 -1.94 5.55
CA GLY A 56 1.19 -1.97 4.10
C GLY A 56 1.89 -0.84 3.32
N CYS A 57 2.34 0.21 4.02
CA CYS A 57 2.92 1.43 3.44
C CYS A 57 4.42 1.59 3.70
N ASP A 58 4.95 0.88 4.67
CA ASP A 58 6.27 1.09 5.24
C ASP A 58 7.26 -0.03 4.90
N SER A 59 7.05 -0.70 3.76
CA SER A 59 8.02 -1.67 3.26
C SER A 59 9.29 -0.97 2.83
N MET A 60 10.43 -1.63 3.07
CA MET A 60 11.78 -1.18 2.73
C MET A 60 12.51 -2.24 1.89
N VAL A 61 13.61 -1.84 1.24
CA VAL A 61 14.46 -2.75 0.44
C VAL A 61 15.43 -3.59 1.28
N MET A 62 15.09 -3.84 2.52
CA MET A 62 15.76 -4.80 3.41
C MET A 62 14.75 -5.83 3.90
N LEU A 63 15.20 -7.01 4.30
CA LEU A 63 14.33 -8.00 4.93
C LEU A 63 13.87 -7.46 6.29
N SER A 64 12.58 -7.42 6.50
CA SER A 64 11.98 -6.91 7.74
C SER A 64 10.67 -7.65 8.06
N PRO A 65 10.37 -7.89 9.34
CA PRO A 65 9.05 -8.41 9.75
C PRO A 65 7.89 -7.51 9.26
N SER A 66 8.06 -6.19 9.26
CA SER A 66 7.03 -5.22 8.90
C SER A 66 6.80 -5.05 7.39
N ASN A 67 7.69 -5.57 6.56
CA ASN A 67 7.49 -5.51 5.11
C ASN A 67 6.23 -6.29 4.69
N ASP A 68 5.59 -5.82 3.63
CA ASP A 68 4.69 -6.69 2.86
C ASP A 68 5.40 -8.00 2.54
N THR A 69 4.72 -9.11 2.75
CA THR A 69 5.29 -10.45 2.59
C THR A 69 5.83 -10.68 1.18
N ARG A 70 5.14 -10.10 0.18
CA ARG A 70 5.54 -10.16 -1.24
C ARG A 70 6.85 -9.43 -1.49
N VAL A 71 7.06 -8.29 -0.81
CA VAL A 71 8.35 -7.55 -0.85
C VAL A 71 9.48 -8.41 -0.30
N ASN A 72 9.31 -9.02 0.88
CA ASN A 72 10.32 -9.91 1.45
C ASN A 72 10.63 -11.09 0.51
N LEU A 73 9.61 -11.68 -0.13
CA LEU A 73 9.81 -12.77 -1.07
C LEU A 73 10.64 -12.33 -2.29
N ILE A 74 10.30 -11.19 -2.91
CA ILE A 74 11.07 -10.65 -4.03
C ILE A 74 12.53 -10.37 -3.63
N LEU A 75 12.72 -9.83 -2.44
CA LEU A 75 14.07 -9.57 -1.90
C LEU A 75 14.87 -10.86 -1.72
N LEU A 76 14.24 -11.94 -1.25
CA LEU A 76 14.87 -13.27 -1.09
C LEU A 76 15.14 -13.94 -2.42
N LEU A 77 14.31 -13.73 -3.44
CA LEU A 77 14.52 -14.22 -4.80
C LEU A 77 15.66 -13.49 -5.55
N GLY A 78 16.26 -12.47 -4.94
CA GLY A 78 17.51 -11.85 -5.36
C GLY A 78 17.45 -10.94 -6.58
N ARG A 79 16.26 -10.53 -7.04
CA ARG A 79 16.14 -9.85 -8.35
C ARG A 79 16.13 -8.32 -8.32
N SER A 80 15.61 -7.70 -7.30
CA SER A 80 15.15 -6.30 -7.42
C SER A 80 16.21 -5.22 -7.33
N THR A 81 17.45 -5.57 -7.08
CA THR A 81 18.45 -4.59 -6.65
C THR A 81 19.70 -4.50 -7.51
N SER A 82 19.87 -5.37 -8.51
CA SER A 82 21.11 -5.49 -9.27
C SER A 82 21.08 -4.86 -10.67
N ALA A 83 19.93 -4.55 -11.22
CA ALA A 83 19.86 -3.81 -12.48
C ALA A 83 19.50 -2.35 -12.20
N PRO A 84 20.27 -1.36 -12.69
CA PRO A 84 19.77 0.00 -12.72
C PRO A 84 18.51 0.01 -13.58
N PRO A 85 17.43 0.68 -13.16
CA PRO A 85 16.30 0.90 -14.04
C PRO A 85 16.78 1.60 -15.33
N PRO A 86 16.14 1.34 -16.47
CA PRO A 86 16.38 2.16 -17.66
C PRO A 86 16.12 3.62 -17.26
N ALA A 87 16.98 4.51 -17.72
CA ALA A 87 17.11 5.91 -17.34
C ALA A 87 15.82 6.57 -16.79
N PRO A 88 15.87 7.23 -15.65
CA PRO A 88 14.69 7.57 -14.87
C PRO A 88 13.86 8.64 -15.57
N ALA A 89 12.66 8.27 -15.97
CA ALA A 89 11.60 9.25 -16.18
C ALA A 89 10.91 9.63 -14.84
N SER A 90 11.31 9.03 -13.74
CA SER A 90 10.69 9.22 -12.41
C SER A 90 11.76 9.30 -11.33
N PRO A 91 11.59 10.17 -10.32
CA PRO A 91 12.48 10.20 -9.18
C PRO A 91 12.50 8.82 -8.48
N PRO A 92 13.62 8.44 -7.81
CA PRO A 92 13.69 7.21 -7.07
C PRO A 92 12.53 7.14 -6.06
N PRO A 93 11.96 5.96 -5.80
CA PRO A 93 10.89 5.83 -4.81
C PRO A 93 11.40 6.26 -3.44
N ALA A 94 10.44 6.65 -2.59
CA ALA A 94 10.73 6.92 -1.18
C ALA A 94 11.39 5.70 -0.53
N PRO A 95 12.15 5.88 0.56
CA PRO A 95 12.71 4.77 1.34
C PRO A 95 11.62 3.80 1.84
N LEU A 96 10.39 4.29 1.98
CA LEU A 96 9.21 3.55 2.42
C LEU A 96 8.17 3.51 1.30
N PHE A 97 7.60 2.34 1.03
CA PHE A 97 6.67 2.14 -0.08
C PHE A 97 5.65 1.03 0.19
N ASP A 98 4.54 1.08 -0.54
CA ASP A 98 3.57 0.00 -0.65
C ASP A 98 3.94 -1.00 -1.75
N TRP A 99 3.24 -2.15 -1.80
CA TRP A 99 3.45 -3.17 -2.81
C TRP A 99 3.29 -2.65 -4.24
N ALA A 100 2.26 -1.85 -4.51
CA ALA A 100 1.99 -1.35 -5.86
C ALA A 100 3.09 -0.41 -6.36
N THR A 101 3.61 0.45 -5.48
CA THR A 101 4.76 1.32 -5.77
C THR A 101 6.02 0.50 -6.00
N PHE A 102 6.28 -0.52 -5.17
CA PHE A 102 7.43 -1.40 -5.32
C PHE A 102 7.40 -2.14 -6.67
N VAL A 103 6.25 -2.72 -7.04
CA VAL A 103 6.11 -3.44 -8.32
C VAL A 103 6.36 -2.52 -9.51
N ARG A 104 5.78 -1.33 -9.53
CA ARG A 104 6.00 -0.36 -10.62
C ARG A 104 7.46 0.02 -10.78
N PHE A 105 8.20 0.05 -9.70
CA PHE A 105 9.62 0.39 -9.71
C PHE A 105 10.52 -0.80 -10.04
N ALA A 106 10.28 -1.94 -9.41
CA ALA A 106 11.11 -3.15 -9.57
C ALA A 106 10.86 -3.89 -10.89
N PHE A 107 9.64 -3.75 -11.46
CA PHE A 107 9.20 -4.45 -12.66
C PHE A 107 8.59 -3.47 -13.67
N PRO A 108 9.40 -2.60 -14.32
CA PRO A 108 8.90 -1.63 -15.29
C PRO A 108 8.30 -2.37 -16.50
N GLY A 109 7.00 -2.22 -16.70
CA GLY A 109 6.23 -2.84 -17.78
C GLY A 109 4.75 -2.95 -17.43
N PRO A 110 3.91 -3.46 -18.34
CA PRO A 110 2.50 -3.72 -18.05
C PRO A 110 2.39 -4.92 -17.11
N THR A 111 2.46 -4.69 -15.81
CA THR A 111 2.22 -5.69 -14.77
C THR A 111 0.79 -5.50 -14.28
N GLU A 112 -0.08 -6.49 -14.52
CA GLU A 112 -1.39 -6.52 -13.90
C GLU A 112 -1.23 -6.88 -12.42
N VAL A 113 -1.26 -5.89 -11.56
CA VAL A 113 -1.27 -6.08 -10.11
C VAL A 113 -2.72 -6.20 -9.65
N GLY A 114 -3.13 -7.40 -9.24
CA GLY A 114 -4.48 -7.58 -8.73
C GLY A 114 -4.77 -9.01 -8.28
N SER A 115 -5.03 -9.18 -6.99
CA SER A 115 -5.35 -10.48 -6.38
C SER A 115 -6.60 -11.16 -6.97
N ALA A 116 -7.57 -10.40 -7.47
CA ALA A 116 -8.80 -10.92 -8.05
C ALA A 116 -8.56 -11.74 -9.34
N SER A 117 -7.61 -11.32 -10.20
CA SER A 117 -7.30 -12.05 -11.42
C SER A 117 -6.67 -13.43 -11.15
N LEU A 118 -5.90 -13.57 -10.07
CA LEU A 118 -5.27 -14.81 -9.66
C LEU A 118 -6.28 -15.84 -9.15
N ALA A 119 -7.32 -15.40 -8.46
CA ALA A 119 -8.34 -16.30 -7.89
C ALA A 119 -9.25 -16.91 -8.96
N VAL A 120 -9.74 -16.09 -9.91
CA VAL A 120 -10.76 -16.52 -10.91
C VAL A 120 -10.16 -16.79 -12.28
N GLY A 121 -9.19 -15.99 -12.73
CA GLY A 121 -8.73 -15.98 -14.13
C GLY A 121 -7.92 -17.20 -14.56
N GLU A 122 -7.15 -17.80 -13.65
CA GLU A 122 -6.23 -18.88 -13.97
C GLU A 122 -6.97 -20.18 -14.30
N GLY A 123 -6.70 -20.71 -15.49
CA GLY A 123 -7.35 -21.92 -15.99
C GLY A 123 -8.80 -21.72 -16.45
N SER A 124 -9.35 -20.51 -16.37
CA SER A 124 -10.73 -20.25 -16.80
C SER A 124 -10.93 -20.58 -18.30
N ARG A 125 -12.17 -20.94 -18.64
CA ARG A 125 -12.55 -21.37 -19.98
C ARG A 125 -12.19 -20.35 -21.06
N CYS A 126 -12.29 -19.07 -20.75
CA CYS A 126 -12.20 -17.97 -21.72
C CYS A 126 -10.81 -17.32 -21.85
N ARG A 127 -9.93 -17.48 -20.88
CA ARG A 127 -8.69 -16.72 -20.77
C ARG A 127 -7.72 -16.88 -21.97
N SER A 128 -7.68 -18.04 -22.61
CA SER A 128 -6.72 -18.36 -23.69
C SER A 128 -7.29 -18.36 -25.09
N ASN A 129 -8.42 -17.66 -25.32
CA ASN A 129 -9.10 -17.74 -26.61
C ASN A 129 -8.24 -17.27 -27.79
N GLU A 130 -7.58 -16.12 -27.69
CA GLU A 130 -6.76 -15.57 -28.79
C GLU A 130 -5.55 -16.44 -29.10
N ALA A 131 -4.79 -16.84 -28.08
CA ALA A 131 -3.64 -17.74 -28.26
C ALA A 131 -4.08 -19.10 -28.82
N GLY A 132 -5.21 -19.64 -28.34
CA GLY A 132 -5.79 -20.88 -28.87
C GLY A 132 -6.25 -20.76 -30.31
N ARG A 133 -6.83 -19.61 -30.71
CA ARG A 133 -7.19 -19.32 -32.09
C ARG A 133 -5.98 -19.29 -33.01
N ALA A 134 -4.96 -18.54 -32.65
CA ALA A 134 -3.72 -18.43 -33.41
C ALA A 134 -3.03 -19.81 -33.58
N ALA A 135 -2.96 -20.60 -32.51
CA ALA A 135 -2.40 -21.94 -32.56
C ALA A 135 -3.20 -22.90 -33.46
N PHE A 136 -4.52 -22.84 -33.41
CA PHE A 136 -5.39 -23.63 -34.29
C PHE A 136 -5.21 -23.27 -35.77
N VAL A 137 -5.24 -21.96 -36.08
CA VAL A 137 -5.04 -21.48 -37.46
C VAL A 137 -3.71 -21.92 -38.00
N ALA A 138 -2.63 -21.80 -37.21
CA ALA A 138 -1.31 -22.28 -37.62
C ALA A 138 -1.29 -23.79 -37.86
N ALA A 139 -1.95 -24.61 -37.02
CA ALA A 139 -1.99 -26.05 -37.17
C ALA A 139 -2.80 -26.45 -38.43
N VAL A 140 -3.95 -25.85 -38.67
CA VAL A 140 -4.80 -26.09 -39.84
C VAL A 140 -4.05 -25.69 -41.13
N SER A 141 -3.35 -24.56 -41.14
CA SER A 141 -2.61 -24.08 -42.30
C SER A 141 -1.38 -24.97 -42.63
N ALA A 142 -0.80 -25.63 -41.62
CA ALA A 142 0.33 -26.53 -41.78
C ALA A 142 -0.09 -27.98 -42.14
N ALA A 143 -1.37 -28.33 -42.01
CA ALA A 143 -1.86 -29.69 -42.22
C ALA A 143 -1.95 -30.05 -43.73
N ARG A 144 -1.09 -30.96 -44.16
CA ARG A 144 -0.97 -31.35 -45.61
C ARG A 144 -2.16 -32.17 -46.12
N ASP A 145 -2.94 -32.81 -45.23
CA ASP A 145 -4.05 -33.69 -45.56
C ASP A 145 -5.40 -32.95 -45.69
N LEU A 146 -5.37 -31.62 -45.64
CA LEU A 146 -6.55 -30.75 -45.77
C LEU A 146 -6.63 -30.16 -47.18
N ARG A 147 -7.85 -30.04 -47.72
CA ARG A 147 -8.12 -29.30 -48.95
C ARG A 147 -8.22 -27.81 -48.66
N GLY A 148 -7.94 -26.95 -49.62
CA GLY A 148 -8.00 -25.48 -49.41
C GLY A 148 -9.36 -24.98 -48.96
N THR A 149 -10.48 -25.55 -49.44
CA THR A 149 -11.84 -25.24 -49.00
C THR A 149 -12.10 -25.68 -47.58
N GLU A 150 -11.57 -26.82 -47.14
CA GLU A 150 -11.66 -27.29 -45.75
C GLU A 150 -10.86 -26.39 -44.79
N VAL A 151 -9.66 -25.97 -45.20
CA VAL A 151 -8.78 -25.04 -44.46
C VAL A 151 -9.56 -23.70 -44.22
N ALA A 152 -10.10 -23.12 -45.28
CA ALA A 152 -10.85 -21.87 -45.19
C ALA A 152 -12.07 -21.99 -44.26
N ALA A 153 -12.86 -23.09 -44.38
CA ALA A 153 -14.03 -23.34 -43.55
C ALA A 153 -13.66 -23.54 -42.06
N LEU A 154 -12.58 -24.26 -41.74
CA LEU A 154 -12.09 -24.49 -40.39
C LEU A 154 -11.62 -23.19 -39.73
N ILE A 155 -10.87 -22.34 -40.46
CA ILE A 155 -10.40 -21.04 -39.98
C ILE A 155 -11.60 -20.12 -39.70
N ALA A 156 -12.59 -20.07 -40.60
CA ALA A 156 -13.81 -19.30 -40.41
C ALA A 156 -14.58 -19.78 -39.17
N ALA A 157 -14.82 -21.09 -39.06
CA ALA A 157 -15.50 -21.68 -37.90
C ALA A 157 -14.76 -21.36 -36.57
N ARG A 158 -13.43 -21.40 -36.56
CA ARG A 158 -12.64 -21.05 -35.36
C ARG A 158 -12.70 -19.55 -35.03
N ARG A 159 -12.73 -18.68 -36.05
CA ARG A 159 -12.87 -17.24 -35.85
C ARG A 159 -14.22 -16.88 -35.22
N ASP A 160 -15.27 -17.57 -35.69
CA ASP A 160 -16.65 -17.31 -35.28
C ASP A 160 -16.98 -17.97 -33.94
N LEU A 161 -16.17 -18.96 -33.51
CA LEU A 161 -16.25 -19.56 -32.18
C LEU A 161 -15.72 -18.59 -31.12
N LYS A 162 -16.63 -17.80 -30.55
CA LYS A 162 -16.34 -16.90 -29.42
C LYS A 162 -16.64 -17.61 -28.12
N PRO A 163 -15.80 -17.42 -27.08
CA PRO A 163 -16.13 -17.93 -25.77
C PRO A 163 -17.29 -17.12 -25.21
N ASP A 164 -18.45 -17.74 -25.06
CA ASP A 164 -19.51 -17.21 -24.25
C ASP A 164 -19.36 -17.79 -22.84
N CYS A 165 -18.75 -17.02 -21.94
CA CYS A 165 -18.57 -17.43 -20.57
C CYS A 165 -19.74 -17.04 -19.67
N ALA A 166 -20.73 -16.37 -20.21
CA ALA A 166 -21.93 -15.94 -19.50
C ALA A 166 -23.12 -16.93 -19.61
N GLY A 167 -23.05 -17.95 -20.52
CA GLY A 167 -24.15 -18.88 -20.65
C GLY A 167 -23.95 -19.97 -21.71
N PRO A 168 -24.87 -20.93 -21.81
CA PRO A 168 -24.86 -22.02 -22.79
C PRO A 168 -25.34 -21.53 -24.17
N GLY A 169 -24.77 -20.46 -24.70
CA GLY A 169 -25.27 -19.81 -25.92
C GLY A 169 -24.71 -20.40 -27.20
N GLY A 170 -25.55 -20.73 -28.11
CA GLY A 170 -25.49 -20.64 -29.58
C GLY A 170 -24.33 -21.22 -30.39
N THR A 171 -23.21 -21.61 -29.80
CA THR A 171 -22.00 -22.03 -30.50
C THR A 171 -22.12 -23.36 -31.25
N ALA A 172 -22.98 -24.28 -30.81
CA ALA A 172 -23.18 -25.56 -31.45
C ALA A 172 -23.88 -25.42 -32.84
N ALA A 173 -24.84 -24.51 -32.97
CA ALA A 173 -25.54 -24.28 -34.23
C ALA A 173 -24.64 -23.65 -35.31
N MET A 174 -23.69 -22.82 -34.94
CA MET A 174 -22.74 -22.16 -35.86
C MET A 174 -21.73 -23.15 -36.49
N LEU A 175 -21.40 -24.24 -35.79
CA LEU A 175 -20.47 -25.24 -36.30
C LEU A 175 -21.11 -26.21 -37.29
N SER A 176 -22.44 -26.41 -37.23
CA SER A 176 -23.16 -27.36 -38.09
C SER A 176 -23.05 -27.04 -39.58
N ALA A 177 -23.01 -25.77 -39.94
CA ALA A 177 -22.81 -25.36 -41.35
C ALA A 177 -21.43 -25.71 -41.88
N ALA A 178 -20.40 -25.60 -41.01
CA ALA A 178 -19.05 -25.98 -41.36
C ALA A 178 -18.85 -27.51 -41.46
N ASP A 179 -19.58 -28.31 -40.66
CA ASP A 179 -19.53 -29.78 -40.70
C ASP A 179 -19.85 -30.32 -42.10
N ALA A 180 -20.81 -29.73 -42.81
CA ALA A 180 -21.21 -30.13 -44.14
C ALA A 180 -20.08 -30.01 -45.18
N THR A 181 -19.03 -29.26 -44.93
CA THR A 181 -17.90 -29.05 -45.81
C THR A 181 -16.72 -30.01 -45.51
N MET A 182 -16.74 -30.73 -44.38
CA MET A 182 -15.63 -31.60 -43.93
C MET A 182 -15.67 -32.97 -44.61
N ARG A 183 -14.90 -33.15 -45.68
CA ARG A 183 -14.85 -34.40 -46.46
C ARG A 183 -13.68 -35.30 -46.03
N SER A 184 -12.53 -34.76 -45.73
CA SER A 184 -11.35 -35.53 -45.32
C SER A 184 -11.44 -36.00 -43.87
N ALA A 185 -10.74 -37.10 -43.54
CA ALA A 185 -10.64 -37.55 -42.16
C ALA A 185 -9.90 -36.55 -41.29
N ALA A 186 -8.91 -35.84 -41.85
CA ALA A 186 -8.20 -34.78 -41.18
C ALA A 186 -9.12 -33.61 -40.85
N ALA A 187 -9.95 -33.13 -41.80
CA ALA A 187 -10.91 -32.03 -41.58
C ALA A 187 -11.92 -32.40 -40.50
N ARG A 188 -12.46 -33.61 -40.49
CA ARG A 188 -13.34 -34.10 -39.44
C ARG A 188 -12.70 -34.13 -38.06
N ALA A 189 -11.42 -34.45 -38.00
CA ALA A 189 -10.66 -34.43 -36.72
C ALA A 189 -10.49 -32.99 -36.19
N PHE A 190 -10.08 -32.03 -37.04
CA PHE A 190 -10.01 -30.61 -36.63
C PHE A 190 -11.38 -30.03 -36.25
N MET A 191 -12.44 -30.46 -36.99
CA MET A 191 -13.79 -30.06 -36.62
C MET A 191 -14.25 -30.66 -35.29
N GLY A 192 -13.89 -31.90 -35.01
CA GLY A 192 -14.08 -32.54 -33.69
C GLY A 192 -13.42 -31.77 -32.55
N TYR A 193 -12.27 -31.18 -32.80
CA TYR A 193 -11.64 -30.26 -31.83
C TYR A 193 -12.46 -28.98 -31.61
N LEU A 194 -13.02 -28.38 -32.66
CA LEU A 194 -13.87 -27.20 -32.53
C LEU A 194 -15.14 -27.51 -31.74
N HIS A 195 -15.79 -28.65 -31.99
CA HIS A 195 -16.94 -29.11 -31.19
C HIS A 195 -16.58 -29.34 -29.72
N GLY A 196 -15.44 -29.98 -29.45
CA GLY A 196 -14.94 -30.15 -28.08
C GLY A 196 -14.68 -28.82 -27.40
N THR A 197 -14.12 -27.85 -28.14
CA THR A 197 -13.88 -26.50 -27.63
C THR A 197 -15.17 -25.74 -27.38
N ALA A 198 -16.17 -25.87 -28.25
CA ALA A 198 -17.50 -25.27 -28.07
C ALA A 198 -18.20 -25.82 -26.81
N SER A 199 -18.20 -27.15 -26.64
CA SER A 199 -18.73 -27.79 -25.43
C SER A 199 -17.97 -27.33 -24.16
N PHE A 200 -16.65 -27.22 -24.23
CA PHE A 200 -15.82 -26.72 -23.13
C PHE A 200 -16.19 -25.26 -22.76
N TYR A 201 -16.39 -24.38 -23.75
CA TYR A 201 -16.81 -23.00 -23.50
C TYR A 201 -18.24 -22.92 -22.94
N ALA A 202 -19.14 -23.78 -23.39
CA ALA A 202 -20.48 -23.88 -22.85
C ALA A 202 -20.55 -24.48 -21.41
N GLY A 203 -19.47 -25.07 -20.93
CA GLY A 203 -19.46 -25.76 -19.63
C GLY A 203 -20.03 -27.20 -19.69
N ASP A 204 -20.29 -27.71 -20.87
CA ASP A 204 -20.64 -29.11 -21.09
C ASP A 204 -19.36 -29.96 -21.11
N PHE A 205 -18.87 -30.26 -19.90
CA PHE A 205 -17.60 -30.93 -19.69
C PHE A 205 -17.62 -32.40 -20.12
N ASP A 206 -18.79 -33.06 -20.11
CA ASP A 206 -18.90 -34.45 -20.52
C ASP A 206 -18.79 -34.57 -22.04
N ALA A 207 -19.50 -33.74 -22.80
CA ALA A 207 -19.37 -33.69 -24.24
C ALA A 207 -17.96 -33.27 -24.68
N ALA A 208 -17.37 -32.29 -24.00
CA ALA A 208 -15.99 -31.85 -24.25
C ALA A 208 -14.99 -33.01 -24.06
N THR A 209 -15.12 -33.75 -22.94
CA THR A 209 -14.27 -34.91 -22.62
C THR A 209 -14.38 -35.97 -23.71
N GLN A 210 -15.60 -36.37 -24.12
CA GLN A 210 -15.79 -37.37 -25.19
C GLN A 210 -15.07 -36.97 -26.47
N ARG A 211 -15.20 -35.71 -26.90
CA ARG A 211 -14.55 -35.17 -28.09
C ARG A 211 -13.05 -35.18 -28.01
N PHE A 212 -12.48 -34.73 -26.91
CA PHE A 212 -11.02 -34.69 -26.74
C PHE A 212 -10.39 -36.08 -26.57
N VAL A 213 -11.08 -37.03 -25.90
CA VAL A 213 -10.64 -38.42 -25.83
C VAL A 213 -10.54 -39.07 -27.24
N ALA A 214 -11.54 -38.84 -28.07
CA ALA A 214 -11.55 -39.34 -29.45
C ALA A 214 -10.33 -38.82 -30.26
N LEU A 215 -9.87 -37.59 -30.00
CA LEU A 215 -8.73 -36.97 -30.66
C LEU A 215 -7.37 -37.47 -30.15
N GLY A 216 -7.30 -38.21 -29.07
CA GLY A 216 -6.07 -38.76 -28.53
C GLY A 216 -5.35 -39.74 -29.51
N ARG A 217 -6.09 -40.24 -30.51
CA ARG A 217 -5.58 -41.10 -31.59
C ARG A 217 -5.49 -40.40 -32.95
N ALA A 218 -5.69 -39.13 -33.04
CA ALA A 218 -5.64 -38.37 -34.29
C ALA A 218 -4.25 -38.51 -34.96
N LYS A 219 -4.19 -38.57 -36.29
CA LYS A 219 -2.90 -38.61 -36.99
C LYS A 219 -2.09 -37.32 -36.80
N ASP A 220 -2.77 -36.19 -36.73
CA ASP A 220 -2.13 -34.91 -36.54
C ASP A 220 -1.54 -34.80 -35.13
N ARG A 221 -0.27 -34.36 -35.04
CA ARG A 221 0.47 -34.26 -33.77
C ARG A 221 -0.09 -33.15 -32.87
N TRP A 222 -0.46 -32.00 -33.49
CA TRP A 222 -0.99 -30.87 -32.73
C TRP A 222 -2.33 -31.23 -32.09
N LEU A 223 -3.22 -31.91 -32.82
CA LEU A 223 -4.49 -32.37 -32.28
C LEU A 223 -4.32 -33.34 -31.10
N ARG A 224 -3.40 -34.32 -31.20
CA ARG A 224 -3.14 -35.28 -30.12
C ARG A 224 -2.64 -34.58 -28.84
N GLU A 225 -1.66 -33.68 -28.99
CA GLU A 225 -1.07 -32.97 -27.88
C GLU A 225 -2.08 -32.02 -27.25
N THR A 226 -2.78 -31.23 -28.09
CA THR A 226 -3.77 -30.24 -27.64
C THR A 226 -4.97 -30.91 -26.97
N ALA A 227 -5.49 -32.00 -27.54
CA ALA A 227 -6.60 -32.74 -26.94
C ALA A 227 -6.25 -33.27 -25.55
N ARG A 228 -5.03 -33.81 -25.36
CA ARG A 228 -4.57 -34.28 -24.05
C ARG A 228 -4.48 -33.14 -23.03
N TYR A 229 -3.98 -31.97 -23.43
CA TYR A 229 -3.95 -30.78 -22.58
C TYR A 229 -5.37 -30.26 -22.29
N MET A 230 -6.27 -30.29 -23.27
CA MET A 230 -7.65 -29.85 -23.08
C MET A 230 -8.44 -30.76 -22.12
N LEU A 231 -8.17 -32.06 -22.08
CA LEU A 231 -8.75 -32.96 -21.06
C LEU A 231 -8.37 -32.49 -19.65
N ALA A 232 -7.10 -32.13 -19.43
CA ALA A 232 -6.68 -31.57 -18.14
C ALA A 232 -7.43 -30.27 -17.82
N ARG A 233 -7.61 -29.37 -18.78
CA ARG A 233 -8.37 -28.13 -18.59
C ARG A 233 -9.84 -28.38 -18.28
N VAL A 234 -10.44 -29.39 -18.88
CA VAL A 234 -11.82 -29.79 -18.56
C VAL A 234 -11.94 -30.14 -17.07
N GLU A 235 -11.06 -31.00 -16.57
CA GLU A 235 -11.12 -31.42 -15.17
C GLU A 235 -10.82 -30.28 -14.19
N VAL A 236 -9.87 -29.39 -14.52
CA VAL A 236 -9.60 -28.18 -13.71
C VAL A 236 -10.86 -27.29 -13.63
N ASN A 237 -11.59 -27.12 -14.75
CA ASN A 237 -12.79 -26.29 -14.73
C ASN A 237 -13.96 -27.00 -14.04
N ARG A 238 -14.07 -28.32 -14.16
CA ARG A 238 -15.04 -29.13 -13.38
C ARG A 238 -14.81 -28.97 -11.89
N ALA A 239 -13.59 -29.05 -11.43
CA ALA A 239 -13.20 -28.88 -10.03
C ALA A 239 -13.55 -27.50 -9.45
N GLN A 240 -13.66 -26.50 -10.31
CA GLN A 240 -13.94 -25.11 -9.92
C GLN A 240 -15.43 -24.75 -9.86
N ILE A 241 -16.33 -25.63 -10.31
CA ILE A 241 -17.78 -25.36 -10.31
C ILE A 241 -18.23 -25.10 -8.86
N GLY A 242 -18.82 -23.92 -8.64
CA GLY A 242 -19.38 -23.54 -7.34
C GLY A 242 -18.34 -23.22 -6.25
N ALA A 243 -17.03 -23.21 -6.55
CA ALA A 243 -15.97 -22.98 -5.58
C ALA A 243 -15.73 -21.49 -5.24
N TYR A 244 -16.34 -20.57 -5.98
CA TYR A 244 -16.15 -19.13 -5.82
C TYR A 244 -17.48 -18.44 -5.43
N ASP A 245 -17.34 -17.31 -4.74
CA ASP A 245 -18.46 -16.41 -4.45
C ASP A 245 -18.85 -15.57 -5.66
N ASP A 246 -19.85 -14.70 -5.49
CA ASP A 246 -20.39 -13.85 -6.56
C ASP A 246 -19.40 -12.75 -6.99
N TYR A 247 -18.38 -12.49 -6.17
CA TYR A 247 -17.30 -11.54 -6.46
C TYR A 247 -16.05 -12.22 -7.07
N GLY A 248 -16.10 -13.55 -7.20
CA GLY A 248 -15.02 -14.34 -7.77
C GLY A 248 -13.89 -14.69 -6.79
N TYR A 249 -14.10 -14.55 -5.49
CA TYR A 249 -13.17 -15.01 -4.47
C TYR A 249 -13.43 -16.48 -4.13
N ARG A 250 -12.38 -17.22 -3.79
CA ARG A 250 -12.50 -18.58 -3.29
C ARG A 250 -13.24 -18.55 -1.94
N ASP A 251 -14.39 -19.19 -1.89
CA ASP A 251 -15.14 -19.38 -0.66
C ASP A 251 -14.75 -20.73 -0.04
N GLU A 252 -14.01 -20.72 1.07
CA GLU A 252 -13.56 -21.92 1.77
C GLU A 252 -14.72 -22.79 2.29
N LYS A 253 -15.89 -22.20 2.50
CA LYS A 253 -17.10 -22.92 2.92
C LYS A 253 -17.79 -23.66 1.79
N ARG A 254 -17.47 -23.33 0.51
CA ARG A 254 -18.02 -24.01 -0.65
C ARG A 254 -17.17 -25.24 -1.00
N PRO A 255 -17.79 -26.42 -1.15
CA PRO A 255 -17.06 -27.64 -1.45
C PRO A 255 -16.41 -27.57 -2.83
N VAL A 256 -15.24 -28.16 -2.95
CA VAL A 256 -14.58 -28.43 -4.23
C VAL A 256 -14.83 -29.89 -4.59
N ASP A 257 -15.09 -30.19 -5.86
CA ASP A 257 -15.18 -31.57 -6.34
C ASP A 257 -13.79 -32.24 -6.26
N THR A 258 -13.59 -33.01 -5.21
CA THR A 258 -12.32 -33.70 -4.94
C THR A 258 -11.99 -34.76 -5.99
N ALA A 259 -13.00 -35.39 -6.60
CA ALA A 259 -12.79 -36.35 -7.68
C ALA A 259 -12.28 -35.65 -8.94
N ALA A 260 -12.85 -34.50 -9.30
CA ALA A 260 -12.37 -33.67 -10.40
C ALA A 260 -10.96 -33.09 -10.13
N VAL A 261 -10.64 -32.72 -8.88
CA VAL A 261 -9.28 -32.30 -8.49
C VAL A 261 -8.28 -33.42 -8.71
N ALA A 262 -8.59 -34.64 -8.28
CA ALA A 262 -7.71 -35.81 -8.47
C ALA A 262 -7.54 -36.16 -9.97
N ALA A 263 -8.62 -36.12 -10.74
CA ALA A 263 -8.60 -36.32 -12.20
C ALA A 263 -7.76 -35.26 -12.90
N ALA A 264 -7.90 -33.97 -12.50
CA ALA A 264 -7.09 -32.87 -13.03
C ALA A 264 -5.59 -33.09 -12.76
N GLU A 265 -5.22 -33.45 -11.51
CA GLU A 265 -3.82 -33.74 -11.17
C GLU A 265 -3.27 -34.88 -12.04
N SER A 266 -4.00 -36.01 -12.14
CA SER A 266 -3.59 -37.17 -12.93
C SER A 266 -3.38 -36.79 -14.41
N THR A 267 -4.34 -36.11 -14.99
CA THR A 267 -4.33 -35.74 -16.42
C THR A 267 -3.22 -34.74 -16.74
N LEU A 268 -2.95 -33.76 -15.86
CA LEU A 268 -1.83 -32.83 -16.01
C LEU A 268 -0.47 -33.54 -15.93
N ARG A 269 -0.32 -34.46 -14.96
CA ARG A 269 0.89 -35.26 -14.81
C ARG A 269 1.11 -36.19 -16.02
N GLU A 270 0.05 -36.78 -16.56
CA GLU A 270 0.10 -37.56 -17.76
C GLU A 270 0.49 -36.75 -18.99
N TYR A 271 -0.05 -35.52 -19.10
CA TYR A 271 0.37 -34.63 -20.19
C TYR A 271 1.88 -34.30 -20.05
N LEU A 272 2.34 -33.91 -18.87
CA LEU A 272 3.77 -33.58 -18.67
C LEU A 272 4.72 -34.75 -18.87
N ARG A 273 4.29 -35.98 -18.53
CA ARG A 273 5.07 -37.18 -18.85
C ARG A 273 5.17 -37.45 -20.34
N ALA A 274 4.07 -37.26 -21.09
CA ALA A 274 4.02 -37.49 -22.53
C ALA A 274 4.72 -36.37 -23.34
N TYR A 275 4.66 -35.12 -22.82
CA TYR A 275 5.15 -33.91 -23.48
C TYR A 275 5.90 -33.01 -22.50
N PRO A 276 7.07 -33.43 -21.98
CA PRO A 276 7.80 -32.67 -20.94
C PRO A 276 8.27 -31.29 -21.42
N GLN A 277 8.50 -31.15 -22.75
CA GLN A 277 8.84 -29.91 -23.45
C GLN A 277 7.73 -29.52 -24.45
N GLY A 278 6.51 -29.98 -24.21
CA GLY A 278 5.38 -29.75 -25.09
C GLY A 278 4.93 -28.27 -25.06
N ARG A 279 4.14 -27.91 -26.07
CA ARG A 279 3.60 -26.56 -26.26
C ARG A 279 2.92 -25.99 -24.99
N TYR A 280 2.27 -26.85 -24.20
CA TYR A 280 1.52 -26.46 -23.03
C TYR A 280 2.20 -26.86 -21.71
N ALA A 281 3.48 -27.24 -21.72
CA ALA A 281 4.16 -27.75 -20.52
C ALA A 281 4.25 -26.71 -19.41
N ALA A 282 4.57 -25.45 -19.74
CA ALA A 282 4.59 -24.34 -18.77
C ALA A 282 3.20 -24.12 -18.16
N SER A 283 2.15 -24.04 -18.99
CA SER A 283 0.79 -23.89 -18.55
C SER A 283 0.29 -25.07 -17.70
N ALA A 284 0.66 -26.29 -18.07
CA ALA A 284 0.30 -27.48 -17.29
C ALA A 284 0.94 -27.49 -15.89
N ARG A 285 2.19 -26.99 -15.75
CA ARG A 285 2.83 -26.79 -14.45
C ARG A 285 2.12 -25.73 -13.62
N GLY A 286 1.69 -24.62 -14.25
CA GLY A 286 0.87 -23.58 -13.61
C GLY A 286 -0.45 -24.15 -13.10
N LEU A 287 -1.16 -24.90 -13.94
CA LEU A 287 -2.44 -25.52 -13.54
C LEU A 287 -2.27 -26.58 -12.45
N LEU A 288 -1.11 -27.27 -12.36
CA LEU A 288 -0.85 -28.17 -11.22
C LEU A 288 -0.82 -27.40 -9.88
N ARG A 289 -0.19 -26.22 -9.85
CA ARG A 289 -0.23 -25.39 -8.62
C ARG A 289 -1.67 -25.02 -8.23
N ARG A 290 -2.48 -24.65 -9.24
CA ARG A 290 -3.90 -24.38 -9.00
C ARG A 290 -4.66 -25.59 -8.48
N VAL A 291 -4.42 -26.76 -9.02
CA VAL A 291 -5.03 -28.02 -8.59
C VAL A 291 -4.63 -28.34 -7.13
N TYR A 292 -3.36 -28.17 -6.79
CA TYR A 292 -2.89 -28.38 -5.41
C TYR A 292 -3.54 -27.38 -4.44
N TRP A 293 -3.69 -26.13 -4.83
CA TRP A 293 -4.37 -25.11 -4.04
C TRP A 293 -5.86 -25.46 -3.82
N LEU A 294 -6.57 -25.81 -4.90
CA LEU A 294 -7.99 -26.21 -4.82
C LEU A 294 -8.19 -27.44 -3.93
N GLY A 295 -7.29 -28.39 -4.00
CA GLY A 295 -7.33 -29.63 -3.23
C GLY A 295 -6.80 -29.52 -1.81
N GLY A 296 -6.28 -28.37 -1.37
CA GLY A 296 -5.67 -28.22 -0.05
C GLY A 296 -4.34 -28.97 0.12
N GLU A 297 -3.66 -29.31 -0.98
CA GLU A 297 -2.43 -30.11 -1.01
C GLU A 297 -1.21 -29.22 -0.72
N THR A 298 -1.14 -28.65 0.51
CA THR A 298 -0.18 -27.64 0.92
C THR A 298 1.26 -28.05 0.67
N ARG A 299 1.67 -29.29 1.01
CA ARG A 299 3.04 -29.77 0.80
C ARG A 299 3.43 -29.86 -0.67
N LYS A 300 2.51 -30.32 -1.53
CA LYS A 300 2.74 -30.38 -2.97
C LYS A 300 2.86 -28.98 -3.57
N LEU A 301 2.02 -28.06 -3.09
CA LEU A 301 2.04 -26.67 -3.52
C LEU A 301 3.33 -25.97 -3.10
N ALA A 302 3.76 -26.13 -1.85
CA ALA A 302 5.02 -25.62 -1.33
C ALA A 302 6.22 -26.13 -2.14
N ALA A 303 6.28 -27.47 -2.37
CA ALA A 303 7.33 -28.07 -3.20
C ALA A 303 7.34 -27.55 -4.64
N ALA A 304 6.16 -27.25 -5.22
CA ALA A 304 6.07 -26.68 -6.56
C ALA A 304 6.64 -25.25 -6.64
N TYR A 305 6.38 -24.42 -5.63
CA TYR A 305 6.97 -23.07 -5.55
C TYR A 305 8.46 -23.11 -5.23
N ALA A 306 8.91 -23.95 -4.31
CA ALA A 306 10.34 -24.16 -4.03
C ALA A 306 11.13 -24.55 -5.29
N ALA A 307 10.56 -25.42 -6.13
CA ALA A 307 11.16 -25.79 -7.40
C ALA A 307 11.26 -24.62 -8.40
N ILE A 308 10.34 -23.63 -8.33
CA ILE A 308 10.41 -22.40 -9.13
C ILE A 308 11.48 -21.46 -8.57
N PHE A 309 11.56 -21.31 -7.25
CA PHE A 309 12.57 -20.44 -6.61
C PHE A 309 13.99 -20.87 -6.92
N ALA A 310 14.24 -22.18 -7.06
CA ALA A 310 15.53 -22.74 -7.43
C ALA A 310 15.92 -22.46 -8.90
N GLN A 311 15.00 -21.97 -9.74
CA GLN A 311 15.28 -21.69 -11.16
C GLN A 311 15.78 -20.25 -11.34
N PRO A 312 16.66 -20.00 -12.32
CA PRO A 312 16.98 -18.64 -12.75
C PRO A 312 15.71 -17.89 -13.18
N PRO A 313 15.64 -16.56 -12.97
CA PRO A 313 14.43 -15.77 -13.23
C PRO A 313 13.82 -15.99 -14.62
N GLU A 314 14.66 -16.08 -15.65
CA GLU A 314 14.23 -16.28 -17.04
C GLU A 314 13.64 -17.68 -17.33
N GLN A 315 13.83 -18.63 -16.43
CA GLN A 315 13.33 -20.02 -16.54
C GLN A 315 12.10 -20.28 -15.66
N ARG A 316 11.71 -19.36 -14.79
CA ARG A 316 10.59 -19.52 -13.86
C ARG A 316 9.24 -19.65 -14.56
N GLY A 317 9.11 -19.11 -15.77
CA GLY A 317 7.85 -19.12 -16.55
C GLY A 317 6.75 -18.23 -16.02
N LEU A 318 7.05 -17.47 -14.97
CA LEU A 318 6.23 -16.41 -14.35
C LEU A 318 7.15 -15.22 -14.07
N ASP A 319 6.63 -14.01 -14.16
CA ASP A 319 7.32 -12.87 -13.60
C ASP A 319 7.28 -12.94 -12.06
N ASP A 320 8.28 -12.35 -11.42
CA ASP A 320 8.44 -12.49 -9.98
C ASP A 320 7.33 -11.78 -9.17
N ALA A 321 6.69 -10.73 -9.72
CA ALA A 321 5.55 -10.08 -9.06
C ALA A 321 4.33 -11.00 -9.03
N THR A 322 3.97 -11.59 -10.16
CA THR A 322 2.92 -12.62 -10.24
C THR A 322 3.23 -13.81 -9.32
N LEU A 323 4.49 -14.25 -9.29
CA LEU A 323 4.93 -15.34 -8.40
C LEU A 323 4.73 -14.98 -6.93
N ALA A 324 5.10 -13.76 -6.52
CA ALA A 324 4.93 -13.31 -5.15
C ALA A 324 3.44 -13.22 -4.76
N GLU A 325 2.58 -12.72 -5.65
CA GLU A 325 1.14 -12.69 -5.42
C GLU A 325 0.51 -14.08 -5.36
N GLU A 326 0.94 -15.01 -6.23
CA GLU A 326 0.47 -16.40 -6.14
C GLU A 326 0.84 -17.06 -4.81
N VAL A 327 2.07 -16.89 -4.35
CA VAL A 327 2.55 -17.44 -3.08
C VAL A 327 1.77 -16.85 -1.92
N ASP A 328 1.62 -15.51 -1.88
CA ASP A 328 0.93 -14.81 -0.80
C ASP A 328 -0.55 -15.20 -0.71
N ASN A 329 -1.26 -15.28 -1.84
CA ASN A 329 -2.69 -15.54 -1.87
C ASN A 329 -3.06 -17.03 -1.82
N LYS A 330 -2.22 -17.93 -2.35
CA LYS A 330 -2.58 -19.35 -2.50
C LYS A 330 -1.86 -20.26 -1.51
N LEU A 331 -0.59 -19.98 -1.18
CA LEU A 331 0.19 -20.87 -0.33
C LEU A 331 0.21 -20.43 1.13
N LEU A 332 0.58 -19.17 1.38
CA LEU A 332 0.83 -18.70 2.75
C LEU A 332 -0.37 -18.74 3.70
N PRO A 333 -1.63 -18.63 3.24
CA PRO A 333 -2.78 -18.79 4.14
C PRO A 333 -2.90 -20.19 4.76
N MET A 334 -2.36 -21.21 4.08
CA MET A 334 -2.44 -22.61 4.52
C MET A 334 -1.10 -23.22 4.93
N LEU A 335 0.02 -22.51 4.69
CA LEU A 335 1.36 -23.04 4.92
C LEU A 335 1.77 -22.96 6.38
N THR A 336 2.29 -24.08 6.88
CA THR A 336 2.99 -24.15 8.18
C THR A 336 4.44 -24.58 7.99
N ALA A 337 5.28 -24.37 9.01
CA ALA A 337 6.68 -24.80 8.98
C ALA A 337 6.85 -26.32 8.80
N ALA A 338 5.83 -27.11 9.17
CA ALA A 338 5.85 -28.57 8.99
C ALA A 338 5.60 -29.03 7.55
N ASP A 339 5.15 -28.13 6.69
CA ASP A 339 4.79 -28.46 5.30
C ASP A 339 5.92 -28.20 4.31
N THR A 340 7.03 -27.59 4.74
CA THR A 340 8.15 -27.23 3.88
C THR A 340 9.49 -27.35 4.59
N SER A 341 10.54 -27.61 3.82
CA SER A 341 11.94 -27.48 4.26
C SER A 341 12.70 -26.45 3.38
N ASP A 342 11.98 -25.73 2.53
CA ASP A 342 12.58 -24.71 1.69
C ASP A 342 12.94 -23.46 2.53
N PRO A 343 14.21 -23.01 2.53
CA PRO A 343 14.67 -21.92 3.39
C PRO A 343 14.00 -20.58 3.07
N ILE A 344 13.58 -20.32 1.84
CA ILE A 344 12.88 -19.08 1.47
C ILE A 344 11.48 -19.07 2.07
N LEU A 345 10.73 -20.17 1.92
CA LEU A 345 9.37 -20.27 2.49
C LEU A 345 9.40 -20.22 4.03
N LEU A 346 10.37 -20.89 4.65
CA LEU A 346 10.55 -20.82 6.11
C LEU A 346 10.89 -19.38 6.55
N ALA A 347 11.81 -18.71 5.86
CA ALA A 347 12.17 -17.33 6.18
C ALA A 347 10.97 -16.37 6.07
N ILE A 348 10.11 -16.55 5.09
CA ILE A 348 8.87 -15.76 4.96
C ILE A 348 7.92 -16.03 6.12
N LEU A 349 7.72 -17.29 6.51
CA LEU A 349 6.90 -17.64 7.67
C LEU A 349 7.46 -17.05 8.96
N ASP A 350 8.77 -17.13 9.16
CA ASP A 350 9.44 -16.61 10.35
C ASP A 350 9.34 -15.08 10.45
N LEU A 351 9.57 -14.36 9.35
CA LEU A 351 9.40 -12.91 9.30
C LEU A 351 7.94 -12.49 9.56
N ARG A 352 6.96 -13.26 9.06
CA ARG A 352 5.54 -13.02 9.38
C ARG A 352 5.25 -13.28 10.85
N ALA A 353 5.78 -14.38 11.41
CA ALA A 353 5.59 -14.71 12.82
C ALA A 353 6.24 -13.70 13.78
N MET A 354 7.26 -12.96 13.35
CA MET A 354 7.90 -11.89 14.12
C MET A 354 7.06 -10.60 14.19
N ARG A 355 5.95 -10.48 13.47
CA ARG A 355 5.02 -9.36 13.59
C ARG A 355 4.27 -9.46 14.91
N GLN A 356 4.09 -8.36 15.62
CA GLN A 356 3.41 -8.36 16.93
C GLN A 356 1.95 -8.85 16.86
N GLU A 357 1.28 -8.65 15.73
CA GLU A 357 -0.12 -9.04 15.53
C GLU A 357 -0.34 -10.56 15.41
N THR A 358 0.67 -11.33 15.01
CA THR A 358 0.51 -12.75 14.67
C THR A 358 0.97 -13.71 15.78
N GLY A 359 1.50 -13.17 16.88
CA GLY A 359 1.94 -13.98 18.05
C GLY A 359 3.27 -14.70 17.82
N ASP A 360 3.55 -15.62 18.62
CA ASP A 360 4.76 -16.26 19.06
C ASP A 360 5.70 -16.83 17.98
N ALA A 361 6.64 -15.99 17.52
CA ALA A 361 7.87 -16.50 16.92
C ALA A 361 8.84 -16.88 18.03
N GLY A 362 8.59 -18.03 18.67
CA GLY A 362 9.50 -18.51 19.72
C GLY A 362 10.89 -18.82 19.16
N ARG A 363 11.96 -18.36 19.83
CA ARG A 363 13.34 -18.67 19.43
C ARG A 363 13.59 -20.17 19.26
N ALA A 364 12.99 -21.00 20.11
CA ALA A 364 13.11 -22.46 20.04
C ALA A 364 12.55 -23.02 18.72
N THR A 365 11.44 -22.49 18.24
CA THR A 365 10.83 -22.86 16.96
C THR A 365 11.78 -22.53 15.80
N LEU A 366 12.35 -21.31 15.82
CA LEU A 366 13.32 -20.87 14.83
C LEU A 366 14.58 -21.75 14.83
N GLU A 367 15.15 -22.05 16.03
CA GLU A 367 16.33 -22.91 16.16
C GLU A 367 16.07 -24.36 15.67
N ALA A 368 14.86 -24.89 15.82
CA ALA A 368 14.50 -26.21 15.31
C ALA A 368 14.53 -26.31 13.78
N GLN A 369 14.41 -25.19 13.07
CA GLN A 369 14.46 -25.14 11.61
C GLN A 369 15.90 -25.11 11.04
N ARG A 370 16.94 -24.97 11.87
CA ARG A 370 18.36 -24.89 11.47
C ARG A 370 18.78 -25.93 10.40
N PRO A 371 18.36 -27.22 10.47
CA PRO A 371 18.71 -28.18 9.44
C PRO A 371 18.24 -27.81 8.03
N SER A 372 17.13 -27.10 7.90
CA SER A 372 16.57 -26.68 6.62
C SER A 372 17.36 -25.52 5.98
N PHE A 373 18.19 -24.82 6.75
CA PHE A 373 18.99 -23.66 6.29
C PHE A 373 20.46 -24.01 5.97
N THR A 374 20.81 -25.29 5.80
CA THR A 374 22.19 -25.68 5.48
C THR A 374 22.69 -25.07 4.17
N SER A 375 21.83 -24.84 3.20
CA SER A 375 22.13 -24.15 1.95
C SER A 375 22.12 -22.62 2.05
N ALA A 376 21.58 -22.05 3.13
CA ALA A 376 21.41 -20.61 3.34
C ALA A 376 21.76 -20.18 4.79
N PRO A 377 22.97 -20.50 5.30
CA PRO A 377 23.32 -20.24 6.69
C PRO A 377 23.31 -18.75 7.06
N ALA A 378 23.68 -17.87 6.14
CA ALA A 378 23.65 -16.43 6.36
C ALA A 378 22.22 -15.87 6.55
N LEU A 379 21.24 -16.46 5.86
CA LEU A 379 19.83 -16.12 6.04
C LEU A 379 19.33 -16.56 7.41
N PHE A 380 19.74 -17.75 7.86
CA PHE A 380 19.37 -18.24 9.20
C PHE A 380 19.95 -17.35 10.30
N ASP A 381 21.24 -16.98 10.19
CA ASP A 381 21.88 -16.06 11.14
C ASP A 381 21.17 -14.69 11.18
N PHE A 382 20.73 -14.20 10.02
CA PHE A 382 19.92 -12.98 9.95
C PHE A 382 18.58 -13.14 10.68
N LEU A 383 17.85 -14.25 10.49
CA LEU A 383 16.57 -14.49 11.15
C LEU A 383 16.72 -14.56 12.68
N LEU A 384 17.80 -15.18 13.19
CA LEU A 384 18.09 -15.18 14.61
C LEU A 384 18.38 -13.77 15.15
N ALA A 385 19.11 -12.96 14.40
CA ALA A 385 19.41 -11.58 14.77
C ALA A 385 18.15 -10.69 14.70
N ALA A 386 17.31 -10.89 13.67
CA ALA A 386 16.02 -10.21 13.53
C ALA A 386 15.09 -10.54 14.71
N HIS A 387 14.97 -11.83 15.06
CA HIS A 387 14.21 -12.25 16.25
C HIS A 387 14.72 -11.55 17.53
N ALA A 388 16.03 -11.52 17.73
CA ALA A 388 16.61 -10.86 18.91
C ALA A 388 16.26 -9.36 18.95
N PHE A 389 16.24 -8.68 17.80
CA PHE A 389 15.97 -7.25 17.71
C PHE A 389 14.49 -6.90 17.78
N TYR A 390 13.63 -7.60 16.98
CA TYR A 390 12.23 -7.25 16.84
C TYR A 390 11.33 -7.88 17.89
N VAL A 391 11.63 -9.13 18.31
CA VAL A 391 10.77 -9.92 19.22
C VAL A 391 11.28 -9.89 20.64
N ALA A 392 12.56 -10.20 20.85
CA ALA A 392 13.16 -10.22 22.18
C ALA A 392 13.58 -8.83 22.69
N GLU A 393 13.51 -7.81 21.84
CA GLU A 393 13.94 -6.43 22.13
C GLU A 393 15.34 -6.33 22.77
N ASP A 394 16.24 -7.25 22.36
CA ASP A 394 17.64 -7.27 22.80
C ASP A 394 18.60 -6.85 21.66
N PRO A 395 18.83 -5.55 21.47
CA PRO A 395 19.74 -5.06 20.43
C PRO A 395 21.20 -5.49 20.67
N ARG A 396 21.61 -5.80 21.91
CA ARG A 396 22.95 -6.33 22.20
C ARG A 396 23.09 -7.76 21.69
N ALA A 397 22.08 -8.61 21.87
CA ALA A 397 22.08 -9.94 21.29
C ALA A 397 22.05 -9.88 19.77
N ALA A 398 21.26 -8.99 19.19
CA ALA A 398 21.23 -8.78 17.74
C ALA A 398 22.61 -8.43 17.19
N LEU A 399 23.34 -7.49 17.81
CA LEU A 399 24.72 -7.13 17.43
C LEU A 399 25.68 -8.33 17.49
N ARG A 400 25.60 -9.14 18.55
CA ARG A 400 26.45 -10.36 18.66
C ARG A 400 26.16 -11.36 17.55
N LEU A 401 24.91 -11.53 17.16
CA LEU A 401 24.48 -12.47 16.11
C LEU A 401 24.84 -11.98 14.71
N VAL A 402 24.70 -10.69 14.45
CA VAL A 402 25.15 -10.08 13.19
C VAL A 402 26.68 -10.20 13.06
N GLY A 403 27.43 -9.99 14.16
CA GLY A 403 28.88 -10.09 14.19
C GLY A 403 29.60 -9.00 13.39
N ASP A 404 30.93 -9.07 13.41
CA ASP A 404 31.80 -8.12 12.69
C ASP A 404 32.29 -8.63 11.33
N ARG A 405 31.69 -9.72 10.80
CA ARG A 405 32.07 -10.19 9.47
C ARG A 405 31.91 -9.05 8.47
N PRO A 406 32.97 -8.69 7.73
CA PRO A 406 32.83 -7.86 6.55
C PRO A 406 32.01 -8.67 5.56
N ASP A 407 30.70 -8.52 5.59
CA ASP A 407 29.87 -9.03 4.52
C ASP A 407 30.40 -8.39 3.23
N ALA A 408 30.64 -9.20 2.22
CA ALA A 408 31.04 -8.73 0.91
C ALA A 408 30.07 -7.60 0.51
N ARG A 409 30.56 -6.39 0.61
CA ARG A 409 29.88 -5.11 0.57
C ARG A 409 28.56 -5.13 -0.18
N GLY A 410 27.47 -5.38 0.55
CA GLY A 410 26.11 -4.98 0.21
C GLY A 410 25.46 -5.41 -1.10
N ILE A 411 26.03 -6.33 -1.85
CA ILE A 411 25.49 -6.71 -3.16
C ILE A 411 24.26 -7.60 -2.99
N ASP A 412 24.27 -8.58 -2.08
CA ASP A 412 23.11 -9.42 -1.81
C ASP A 412 22.18 -8.83 -0.75
N THR A 413 20.93 -9.27 -0.77
CA THR A 413 19.88 -8.76 0.12
C THR A 413 20.11 -9.13 1.58
N VAL A 414 20.60 -10.34 1.86
CA VAL A 414 20.80 -10.82 3.24
C VAL A 414 21.92 -10.03 3.90
N SER A 415 23.04 -9.84 3.20
CA SER A 415 24.17 -9.03 3.68
C SER A 415 23.75 -7.58 3.92
N PHE A 416 23.03 -6.97 3.00
CA PHE A 416 22.49 -5.62 3.19
C PHE A 416 21.57 -5.54 4.41
N SER A 417 20.62 -6.48 4.54
CA SER A 417 19.68 -6.51 5.66
C SER A 417 20.38 -6.69 7.01
N ARG A 418 21.45 -7.50 7.05
CA ARG A 418 22.31 -7.66 8.25
C ARG A 418 22.99 -6.35 8.64
N GLN A 419 23.54 -5.61 7.67
CA GLN A 419 24.17 -4.32 7.93
C GLN A 419 23.13 -3.27 8.39
N MET A 420 21.95 -3.25 7.80
CA MET A 420 20.85 -2.39 8.26
C MET A 420 20.47 -2.73 9.71
N LEU A 421 20.28 -4.00 10.03
CA LEU A 421 19.97 -4.45 11.38
C LEU A 421 21.08 -4.11 12.39
N LYS A 422 22.37 -4.20 11.99
CA LYS A 422 23.51 -3.77 12.79
C LYS A 422 23.40 -2.29 13.15
N GLY A 423 23.18 -1.44 12.18
CA GLY A 423 23.01 -0.01 12.39
C GLY A 423 21.81 0.33 13.28
N MET A 424 20.67 -0.32 13.05
CA MET A 424 19.47 -0.15 13.88
C MET A 424 19.69 -0.59 15.34
N ALA A 425 20.45 -1.65 15.55
CA ALA A 425 20.81 -2.09 16.90
C ALA A 425 21.82 -1.15 17.58
N GLN A 426 22.76 -0.57 16.82
CA GLN A 426 23.67 0.48 17.29
C GLN A 426 22.90 1.74 17.69
N ASP A 427 21.91 2.13 16.90
CA ASP A 427 21.01 3.24 17.18
C ASP A 427 20.24 3.01 18.49
N ALA A 428 19.58 1.86 18.64
CA ALA A 428 18.86 1.52 19.86
C ALA A 428 19.72 1.50 21.14
N LEU A 429 21.03 1.33 20.99
CA LEU A 429 22.02 1.36 22.09
C LEU A 429 22.71 2.72 22.25
N GLY A 430 22.49 3.67 21.35
CA GLY A 430 23.16 4.97 21.35
C GLY A 430 24.69 4.87 21.22
N THR A 431 25.20 3.97 20.38
CA THR A 431 26.63 3.74 20.24
C THR A 431 27.33 4.82 19.42
N ALA A 432 28.51 5.23 19.81
CA ALA A 432 29.29 6.28 19.11
C ALA A 432 29.69 5.92 17.67
N GLY A 433 29.64 4.63 17.29
CA GLY A 433 29.98 4.15 15.95
C GLY A 433 28.84 4.17 14.92
N GLU A 434 27.61 4.43 15.34
CA GLU A 434 26.43 4.35 14.49
C GLU A 434 26.54 5.21 13.21
N ARG A 435 26.86 6.49 13.35
CA ARG A 435 26.99 7.39 12.20
C ARG A 435 28.06 6.92 11.20
N ALA A 436 29.22 6.48 11.71
CA ALA A 436 30.31 5.98 10.87
C ALA A 436 29.87 4.71 10.10
N HIS A 437 29.06 3.86 10.74
CA HIS A 437 28.48 2.68 10.10
C HIS A 437 27.58 3.07 8.92
N TRP A 438 26.62 3.99 9.12
CA TRP A 438 25.74 4.46 8.03
C TRP A 438 26.52 5.10 6.88
N LEU A 439 27.53 5.92 7.18
CA LEU A 439 28.39 6.51 6.15
C LEU A 439 29.17 5.47 5.35
N ALA A 440 29.60 4.39 5.97
CA ALA A 440 30.32 3.32 5.29
C ALA A 440 29.42 2.51 4.33
N MET A 441 28.12 2.49 4.56
CA MET A 441 27.16 1.80 3.69
C MET A 441 26.79 2.59 2.42
N LEU A 442 26.92 3.91 2.41
CA LEU A 442 26.45 4.77 1.30
C LEU A 442 27.16 4.56 -0.03
N PRO A 443 28.51 4.39 -0.11
CA PRO A 443 29.24 4.32 -1.38
C PRO A 443 28.83 3.12 -2.25
N ASP A 444 28.51 2.00 -1.61
CA ASP A 444 28.20 0.72 -2.27
C ASP A 444 26.69 0.46 -2.38
N ALA A 445 25.86 1.39 -1.91
CA ALA A 445 24.43 1.23 -1.91
C ALA A 445 23.81 1.46 -3.31
N LEU A 446 23.03 0.51 -3.77
CA LEU A 446 22.19 0.67 -4.95
C LEU A 446 21.15 1.79 -4.73
N PRO A 447 20.62 2.43 -5.77
CA PRO A 447 19.77 3.61 -5.61
C PRO A 447 18.64 3.46 -4.57
N LEU A 448 17.90 2.36 -4.60
CA LEU A 448 16.84 2.08 -3.61
C LEU A 448 17.36 1.87 -2.19
N ARG A 449 18.46 1.17 -2.04
CA ARG A 449 19.10 0.94 -0.73
C ARG A 449 19.67 2.22 -0.17
N ARG A 450 20.17 3.09 -1.05
CA ARG A 450 20.73 4.39 -0.67
C ARG A 450 19.69 5.25 0.06
N THR A 451 18.45 5.31 -0.42
CA THR A 451 17.40 6.13 0.22
C THR A 451 17.10 5.68 1.65
N VAL A 452 17.12 4.38 1.93
CA VAL A 452 16.93 3.83 3.28
C VAL A 452 18.12 4.15 4.20
N VAL A 453 19.35 4.07 3.68
CA VAL A 453 20.56 4.45 4.44
C VAL A 453 20.59 5.96 4.71
N GLU A 454 20.14 6.78 3.76
CA GLU A 454 20.03 8.23 3.96
C GLU A 454 18.97 8.57 5.02
N LEU A 455 17.84 7.85 5.06
CA LEU A 455 16.86 7.97 6.14
C LEU A 455 17.48 7.63 7.51
N ALA A 456 18.22 6.51 7.59
CA ALA A 456 18.89 6.11 8.82
C ALA A 456 19.89 7.17 9.32
N LEU A 457 20.69 7.71 8.41
CA LEU A 457 21.65 8.77 8.71
C LEU A 457 20.97 10.07 9.13
N ALA A 458 19.85 10.42 8.50
CA ALA A 458 19.07 11.60 8.82
C ALA A 458 18.45 11.52 10.22
N LEU A 459 17.88 10.36 10.58
CA LEU A 459 17.36 10.08 11.92
C LEU A 459 18.47 10.26 12.99
N HIS A 460 19.67 9.72 12.73
CA HIS A 460 20.80 9.90 13.61
C HIS A 460 21.22 11.38 13.75
N ASP A 461 21.42 12.06 12.60
CA ASP A 461 21.88 13.46 12.59
C ASP A 461 20.83 14.39 13.23
N GLU A 462 19.52 14.13 13.05
CA GLU A 462 18.46 14.85 13.72
C GLU A 462 18.55 14.73 15.25
N ARG A 463 18.62 13.50 15.77
CA ARG A 463 18.67 13.22 17.22
C ARG A 463 19.92 13.76 17.91
N THR A 464 21.02 13.83 17.18
CA THR A 464 22.31 14.37 17.71
C THR A 464 22.51 15.86 17.42
N ALA A 465 21.42 16.61 17.18
CA ALA A 465 21.45 18.05 16.84
C ALA A 465 22.33 18.38 15.62
N GLY A 466 22.41 17.46 14.67
CA GLY A 466 23.30 17.51 13.52
C GLY A 466 22.71 18.05 12.23
N LEU A 467 21.64 18.89 12.25
CA LEU A 467 21.00 19.41 11.03
C LEU A 467 21.99 20.13 10.10
N GLU A 468 23.02 20.77 10.63
CA GLU A 468 24.09 21.36 9.81
C GLU A 468 24.84 20.31 8.96
N ARG A 469 24.89 19.05 9.40
CA ARG A 469 25.47 17.95 8.61
C ARG A 469 24.52 17.50 7.49
N VAL A 470 23.22 17.61 7.72
CA VAL A 470 22.20 17.28 6.71
C VAL A 470 22.16 18.33 5.60
N PHE A 471 22.24 19.61 5.95
CA PHE A 471 22.07 20.72 5.01
C PHE A 471 23.39 21.39 4.58
N GLY A 472 24.53 20.92 5.09
CA GLY A 472 25.85 21.41 4.67
C GLY A 472 26.23 20.95 3.26
N ALA A 473 27.12 21.69 2.60
CA ALA A 473 27.56 21.40 1.23
C ALA A 473 28.15 20.00 1.03
N ALA A 474 28.76 19.41 2.07
CA ALA A 474 29.32 18.05 2.07
C ALA A 474 28.32 16.98 2.52
N SER A 475 27.03 17.30 2.65
CA SER A 475 26.04 16.33 3.09
C SER A 475 25.94 15.15 2.12
N PRO A 476 25.98 13.92 2.62
CA PRO A 476 25.75 12.74 1.81
C PRO A 476 24.25 12.45 1.59
N ILE A 477 23.35 13.11 2.35
CA ILE A 477 21.89 12.94 2.28
C ILE A 477 21.36 13.75 1.11
N ARG A 478 20.82 13.04 0.09
CA ARG A 478 20.32 13.59 -1.17
C ARG A 478 18.83 13.39 -1.36
N ASP A 479 18.20 12.49 -0.62
CA ASP A 479 16.76 12.26 -0.74
C ASP A 479 15.99 13.52 -0.36
N ALA A 480 15.22 14.07 -1.34
CA ALA A 480 14.52 15.33 -1.18
C ALA A 480 13.47 15.26 -0.08
N ARG A 481 12.75 14.13 0.04
CA ARG A 481 11.67 13.98 1.04
C ARG A 481 12.21 13.93 2.45
N VAL A 482 13.34 13.25 2.65
CA VAL A 482 14.04 13.24 3.94
C VAL A 482 14.42 14.67 4.34
N ARG A 483 14.93 15.46 3.41
CA ARG A 483 15.31 16.85 3.64
C ARG A 483 14.08 17.74 3.87
N ASP A 484 13.01 17.56 3.09
CA ASP A 484 11.75 18.30 3.23
C ASP A 484 11.12 18.09 4.62
N ILE A 485 11.08 16.84 5.11
CA ILE A 485 10.56 16.54 6.44
C ILE A 485 11.32 17.29 7.53
N LEU A 486 12.64 17.34 7.44
CA LEU A 486 13.48 18.05 8.42
C LEU A 486 13.31 19.58 8.31
N LEU A 487 13.21 20.13 7.09
CA LEU A 487 12.90 21.54 6.88
C LEU A 487 11.51 21.87 7.44
N ALA A 488 10.52 21.05 7.14
CA ALA A 488 9.14 21.24 7.55
C ALA A 488 8.97 21.20 9.07
N ASN A 489 9.57 20.24 9.76
CA ASN A 489 9.25 19.96 11.16
C ASN A 489 10.29 20.51 12.14
N VAL A 490 11.59 20.41 11.85
CA VAL A 490 12.66 20.62 12.81
C VAL A 490 13.41 21.94 12.61
N ALA A 491 13.64 22.36 11.37
CA ALA A 491 14.49 23.49 11.03
C ALA A 491 14.05 24.81 11.69
N GLY A 492 15.03 25.53 12.24
CA GLY A 492 14.85 26.90 12.75
C GLY A 492 14.91 27.96 11.66
N PRO A 493 14.52 29.21 11.95
CA PRO A 493 14.40 30.27 10.95
C PRO A 493 15.72 30.59 10.22
N ASP A 494 16.85 30.51 10.90
CA ASP A 494 18.13 30.82 10.28
C ASP A 494 18.55 29.75 9.26
N LEU A 495 18.35 28.47 9.56
CA LEU A 495 18.55 27.39 8.61
C LEU A 495 17.60 27.52 7.41
N LEU A 496 16.32 27.77 7.65
CA LEU A 496 15.33 27.95 6.60
C LEU A 496 15.69 29.12 5.67
N ARG A 497 16.15 30.26 6.22
CA ARG A 497 16.62 31.39 5.40
C ARG A 497 17.84 31.04 4.56
N ARG A 498 18.81 30.33 5.13
CA ARG A 498 19.99 29.87 4.38
C ARG A 498 19.57 28.98 3.22
N GLN A 499 18.74 27.96 3.48
CA GLN A 499 18.31 27.01 2.45
C GLN A 499 17.44 27.69 1.39
N ALA A 500 16.54 28.61 1.75
CA ALA A 500 15.75 29.38 0.80
C ALA A 500 16.60 30.22 -0.17
N ASN A 501 17.81 30.63 0.22
CA ASN A 501 18.72 31.44 -0.59
C ASN A 501 19.90 30.66 -1.20
N ASP A 502 20.06 29.37 -0.87
CA ASP A 502 21.18 28.56 -1.35
C ASP A 502 20.99 28.12 -2.80
N GLN A 503 21.77 28.72 -3.71
CA GLN A 503 21.75 28.38 -5.13
C GLN A 503 22.37 27.00 -5.43
N GLY A 504 23.03 26.38 -4.47
CA GLY A 504 23.58 25.02 -4.58
C GLY A 504 22.53 23.92 -4.36
N THR A 505 21.32 24.28 -3.90
CA THR A 505 20.22 23.32 -3.70
C THR A 505 19.20 23.36 -4.85
N THR A 506 18.26 22.40 -4.84
CA THR A 506 17.18 22.36 -5.84
C THR A 506 16.20 23.53 -5.69
N ALA A 507 15.49 23.90 -6.76
CA ALA A 507 14.45 24.92 -6.70
C ALA A 507 13.33 24.50 -5.72
N HIS A 508 12.97 23.23 -5.71
CA HIS A 508 12.01 22.63 -4.79
C HIS A 508 12.43 22.84 -3.32
N GLU A 509 13.65 22.47 -2.94
CA GLU A 509 14.14 22.61 -1.55
C GLU A 509 14.16 24.08 -1.11
N ARG A 510 14.58 25.01 -1.99
CA ARG A 510 14.49 26.45 -1.69
C ARG A 510 13.06 26.90 -1.43
N ALA A 511 12.13 26.42 -2.26
CA ALA A 511 10.71 26.76 -2.14
C ALA A 511 10.10 26.17 -0.86
N THR A 512 10.42 24.92 -0.51
CA THR A 512 9.97 24.26 0.75
C THR A 512 10.50 25.01 1.98
N ALA A 513 11.78 25.38 1.97
CA ALA A 513 12.37 26.16 3.07
C ALA A 513 11.69 27.53 3.22
N LEU A 514 11.46 28.25 2.11
CA LEU A 514 10.81 29.56 2.12
C LEU A 514 9.34 29.44 2.58
N PHE A 515 8.60 28.47 2.07
CA PHE A 515 7.21 28.24 2.46
C PHE A 515 7.10 27.98 3.97
N THR A 516 7.93 27.06 4.48
CA THR A 516 7.97 26.73 5.92
C THR A 516 8.29 27.96 6.75
N LEU A 517 9.28 28.75 6.33
CA LEU A 517 9.68 29.98 7.01
C LEU A 517 8.50 30.99 7.10
N LEU A 518 7.85 31.24 5.97
CA LEU A 518 6.73 32.21 5.88
C LEU A 518 5.52 31.73 6.65
N TYR A 519 5.11 30.47 6.49
CA TYR A 519 3.98 29.88 7.20
C TYR A 519 4.17 29.92 8.72
N LYS A 520 5.29 29.36 9.18
CA LYS A 520 5.59 29.36 10.64
C LYS A 520 5.81 30.76 11.19
N GLY A 521 6.37 31.68 10.40
CA GLY A 521 6.47 33.11 10.75
C GLY A 521 5.13 33.73 11.08
N LEU A 522 4.11 33.50 10.26
CA LEU A 522 2.74 33.96 10.49
C LEU A 522 2.05 33.27 11.65
N THR A 523 2.05 31.92 11.66
CA THR A 523 1.28 31.12 12.63
C THR A 523 1.91 31.08 14.02
N ARG A 524 3.14 31.59 14.19
CA ARG A 524 3.85 31.68 15.47
C ARG A 524 4.17 33.11 15.91
N GLY A 525 3.53 34.11 15.29
CA GLY A 525 3.61 35.51 15.71
C GLY A 525 4.92 36.21 15.41
N ARG A 526 5.74 35.68 14.51
CA ARG A 526 7.00 36.32 14.09
C ARG A 526 6.81 37.29 12.93
N TYR A 527 5.85 38.15 13.08
CA TYR A 527 5.37 39.03 12.01
C TYR A 527 6.44 39.97 11.44
N GLY A 528 7.35 40.49 12.30
CA GLY A 528 8.42 41.38 11.86
C GLY A 528 9.42 40.67 10.92
N GLU A 529 9.73 39.40 11.19
CA GLU A 529 10.57 38.58 10.34
C GLU A 529 9.87 38.23 9.02
N PHE A 530 8.59 37.82 9.10
CA PHE A 530 7.79 37.57 7.91
C PHE A 530 7.77 38.74 6.93
N VAL A 531 7.67 40.01 7.42
CA VAL A 531 7.68 41.22 6.57
C VAL A 531 8.95 41.33 5.73
N ASN A 532 10.07 40.84 6.25
CA ASN A 532 11.35 40.83 5.53
C ASN A 532 11.44 39.61 4.60
N ASP A 533 11.10 38.42 5.12
CA ASP A 533 11.29 37.14 4.43
C ASP A 533 10.35 36.99 3.21
N VAL A 534 9.14 37.54 3.25
CA VAL A 534 8.17 37.50 2.14
C VAL A 534 8.65 38.18 0.86
N ALA A 535 9.66 39.05 0.96
CA ALA A 535 10.27 39.68 -0.18
C ALA A 535 11.06 38.69 -1.07
N ALA A 536 11.42 37.54 -0.54
CA ALA A 536 12.09 36.47 -1.30
C ALA A 536 11.14 35.63 -2.16
N VAL A 537 9.81 35.82 -2.07
CA VAL A 537 8.87 35.11 -2.92
C VAL A 537 9.06 35.51 -4.38
N PRO A 538 9.31 34.55 -5.30
CA PRO A 538 9.53 34.83 -6.69
C PRO A 538 8.29 35.50 -7.37
N PRO A 539 8.46 36.44 -8.28
CA PRO A 539 7.36 36.94 -9.10
C PRO A 539 6.68 35.79 -9.88
N GLY A 540 5.36 35.74 -9.87
CA GLY A 540 4.60 34.71 -10.58
C GLY A 540 4.52 33.37 -9.88
N ALA A 541 4.95 33.27 -8.64
CA ALA A 541 4.80 32.04 -7.83
C ALA A 541 3.33 31.58 -7.77
N ALA A 542 3.11 30.25 -7.74
CA ALA A 542 1.79 29.63 -7.70
C ALA A 542 0.97 30.12 -6.49
N LYS A 543 -0.33 30.35 -6.70
CA LYS A 543 -1.27 30.87 -5.69
C LYS A 543 -2.34 29.88 -5.27
N ASP A 544 -2.42 28.73 -5.93
CA ASP A 544 -3.34 27.66 -5.56
C ASP A 544 -2.66 26.69 -4.61
N GLY A 545 -3.12 26.64 -3.37
CA GLY A 545 -2.57 25.83 -2.30
C GLY A 545 -3.53 24.75 -1.79
N SER A 546 -4.66 24.56 -2.46
CA SER A 546 -5.61 23.50 -2.10
C SER A 546 -4.90 22.12 -2.21
N TYR A 547 -4.95 21.35 -1.12
CA TYR A 547 -4.33 20.02 -1.02
C TYR A 547 -2.80 19.97 -1.04
N PHE A 548 -2.09 21.08 -0.82
CA PHE A 548 -0.63 21.04 -0.73
C PHE A 548 -0.16 20.26 0.50
N ASP A 549 0.68 19.24 0.25
CA ASP A 549 1.40 18.49 1.29
C ASP A 549 2.87 18.94 1.32
N PRO A 550 3.35 19.56 2.42
CA PRO A 550 4.72 20.08 2.52
C PRO A 550 5.80 18.99 2.43
N VAL A 551 5.44 17.73 2.55
CA VAL A 551 6.35 16.58 2.44
C VAL A 551 5.98 15.64 1.28
N GLY A 552 5.01 16.01 0.48
CA GLY A 552 4.52 15.24 -0.68
C GLY A 552 5.42 15.29 -1.90
N GLY A 553 6.38 16.21 -1.94
CA GLY A 553 7.32 16.39 -3.06
C GLY A 553 6.79 17.32 -4.16
N GLU A 554 5.64 17.97 -3.95
CA GLU A 554 5.09 19.01 -4.84
C GLU A 554 5.69 20.38 -4.51
N ASP A 555 5.81 21.25 -5.51
CA ASP A 555 6.31 22.61 -5.30
C ASP A 555 5.30 23.44 -4.49
N PRO A 556 5.73 24.09 -3.40
CA PRO A 556 4.82 24.84 -2.54
C PRO A 556 4.26 26.10 -3.20
N PRO A 557 3.00 26.45 -2.91
CA PRO A 557 2.31 27.63 -3.50
C PRO A 557 2.75 28.93 -2.84
N LEU A 558 3.98 29.38 -3.06
CA LEU A 558 4.56 30.56 -2.42
C LEU A 558 3.78 31.84 -2.69
N GLY A 559 3.07 31.93 -3.82
CA GLY A 559 2.30 33.12 -4.22
C GLY A 559 1.14 33.47 -3.27
N ILE A 560 0.65 32.52 -2.47
CA ILE A 560 -0.41 32.79 -1.47
C ILE A 560 0.02 33.86 -0.46
N PHE A 561 1.32 33.96 -0.14
CA PHE A 561 1.84 34.92 0.85
C PHE A 561 1.96 36.35 0.33
N THR A 562 1.80 36.58 -0.96
CA THR A 562 1.96 37.91 -1.58
C THR A 562 0.69 38.73 -1.59
N GLU A 563 -0.47 38.10 -1.43
CA GLU A 563 -1.78 38.74 -1.48
C GLU A 563 -2.43 38.78 -0.09
N GLY A 564 -3.52 39.51 0.03
CA GLY A 564 -4.39 39.47 1.20
C GLY A 564 -5.67 38.70 0.91
N PRO A 565 -6.38 38.23 1.94
CA PRO A 565 -7.67 37.59 1.73
C PRO A 565 -8.70 38.57 1.20
N THR A 566 -9.48 38.16 0.20
CA THR A 566 -10.60 38.95 -0.31
C THR A 566 -11.80 38.79 0.61
N MET A 567 -12.20 39.87 1.27
CA MET A 567 -13.28 39.90 2.23
C MET A 567 -14.33 40.96 1.86
N GLU A 568 -15.60 40.58 1.96
CA GLU A 568 -16.71 41.54 1.84
C GLU A 568 -16.98 42.32 3.14
N ALA A 569 -16.58 41.75 4.29
CA ALA A 569 -16.91 42.29 5.61
C ALA A 569 -16.12 43.54 5.98
N PHE A 570 -14.84 43.53 5.65
CA PHE A 570 -13.90 44.64 5.86
C PHE A 570 -12.67 44.44 4.95
N PRO A 571 -11.99 45.53 4.56
CA PRO A 571 -10.85 45.44 3.68
C PRO A 571 -9.63 44.81 4.40
N CYS A 572 -9.10 43.72 3.86
CA CYS A 572 -7.83 43.18 4.28
C CYS A 572 -6.74 43.67 3.35
N PRO A 573 -5.66 44.28 3.86
CA PRO A 573 -4.51 44.62 3.05
C PRO A 573 -3.74 43.36 2.62
N LYS A 574 -2.75 43.53 1.75
CA LYS A 574 -1.80 42.45 1.43
C LYS A 574 -1.17 41.90 2.71
N LEU A 575 -0.87 40.60 2.70
CA LEU A 575 -0.45 39.89 3.90
C LEU A 575 0.81 40.51 4.56
N ARG A 576 1.73 41.04 3.75
CA ARG A 576 2.90 41.79 4.25
C ARG A 576 2.49 43.01 5.10
N GLU A 577 1.46 43.75 4.70
CA GLU A 577 0.95 44.91 5.46
C GLU A 577 0.17 44.47 6.70
N THR A 578 -0.62 43.39 6.59
CA THR A 578 -1.26 42.73 7.74
C THR A 578 -0.22 42.37 8.79
N ALA A 579 0.85 41.68 8.39
CA ALA A 579 1.94 41.29 9.29
C ALA A 579 2.68 42.49 9.89
N ARG A 580 2.93 43.55 9.10
CA ARG A 580 3.57 44.78 9.63
C ARG A 580 2.74 45.42 10.75
N ARG A 581 1.43 45.48 10.57
CA ARG A 581 0.52 46.02 11.61
C ARG A 581 0.43 45.12 12.83
N LEU A 582 0.44 43.80 12.64
CA LEU A 582 0.52 42.83 13.74
C LEU A 582 1.86 42.89 14.50
N ALA A 583 2.95 43.18 13.81
CA ALA A 583 4.26 43.41 14.44
C ALA A 583 4.25 44.69 15.32
N ALA A 584 3.55 45.74 14.89
CA ALA A 584 3.40 46.98 15.64
C ALA A 584 2.40 46.82 16.78
N SER A 585 1.32 46.06 16.61
CA SER A 585 0.28 45.78 17.59
C SER A 585 -0.28 44.42 17.43
N ALA A 586 0.21 43.46 18.20
CA ALA A 586 -0.24 42.08 18.15
C ALA A 586 -1.73 41.91 18.49
N SER A 587 -2.37 42.91 19.12
CA SER A 587 -3.80 42.91 19.48
C SER A 587 -4.70 43.54 18.43
N ALA A 588 -4.18 43.98 17.28
CA ALA A 588 -4.97 44.62 16.25
C ALA A 588 -6.06 43.68 15.68
N ALA A 589 -7.31 43.96 15.99
CA ALA A 589 -8.45 43.06 15.76
C ALA A 589 -8.67 42.76 14.24
N THR A 590 -8.74 43.82 13.41
CA THR A 590 -8.89 43.64 11.94
C THR A 590 -7.80 42.75 11.37
N GLN A 591 -6.54 42.96 11.77
CA GLN A 591 -5.41 42.19 11.23
C GLN A 591 -5.42 40.73 11.67
N ARG A 592 -5.87 40.46 12.93
CA ARG A 592 -6.10 39.07 13.37
C ARG A 592 -7.19 38.39 12.55
N LEU A 593 -8.29 39.09 12.28
CA LEU A 593 -9.34 38.55 11.40
C LEU A 593 -8.84 38.32 9.97
N CYS A 594 -8.07 39.26 9.40
CA CYS A 594 -7.48 39.09 8.08
C CYS A 594 -6.52 37.87 8.04
N LEU A 595 -5.72 37.66 9.09
CA LEU A 595 -4.88 36.46 9.17
C LEU A 595 -5.71 35.18 9.29
N ALA A 596 -6.77 35.20 10.11
CA ALA A 596 -7.68 34.05 10.24
C ALA A 596 -8.36 33.71 8.91
N GLU A 597 -8.76 34.72 8.12
CA GLU A 597 -9.37 34.48 6.81
C GLU A 597 -8.34 34.01 5.75
N PHE A 598 -7.09 34.46 5.86
CA PHE A 598 -6.00 33.90 5.06
C PHE A 598 -5.84 32.40 5.28
N VAL A 599 -5.81 31.95 6.55
CA VAL A 599 -5.75 30.53 6.91
C VAL A 599 -6.95 29.78 6.33
N ARG A 600 -8.17 30.29 6.51
CA ARG A 600 -9.41 29.66 6.04
C ARG A 600 -9.47 29.53 4.50
N LEU A 601 -9.10 30.58 3.78
CA LEU A 601 -9.23 30.63 2.32
C LEU A 601 -8.17 29.80 1.58
N ASN A 602 -7.11 29.42 2.27
CA ASN A 602 -6.04 28.58 1.73
C ASN A 602 -6.04 27.17 2.38
N ASP A 603 -7.12 26.75 3.06
CA ASP A 603 -7.26 25.43 3.70
C ASP A 603 -6.08 25.05 4.63
N LEU A 604 -5.56 26.05 5.37
CA LEU A 604 -4.40 25.86 6.25
C LEU A 604 -4.79 25.53 7.70
N ASP A 605 -6.04 25.20 7.97
CA ASP A 605 -6.48 24.77 9.31
C ASP A 605 -5.98 23.36 9.62
N GLY A 606 -5.29 23.18 10.76
CA GLY A 606 -4.72 21.88 11.10
C GLY A 606 -3.65 21.41 10.11
N PHE A 607 -2.97 22.35 9.46
CA PHE A 607 -1.96 22.08 8.47
C PHE A 607 -0.80 21.25 9.03
N ALA A 608 -0.21 20.39 8.19
CA ALA A 608 0.83 19.45 8.61
C ALA A 608 2.03 20.11 9.35
N LEU A 609 2.36 21.38 9.01
CA LEU A 609 3.43 22.13 9.69
C LEU A 609 3.10 22.57 11.14
N ASP A 610 1.87 22.37 11.59
CA ASP A 610 1.43 22.71 12.96
C ASP A 610 1.53 21.52 13.92
N THR A 611 1.63 20.31 13.39
CA THR A 611 1.78 19.07 14.16
C THR A 611 3.17 18.50 13.94
N GLN A 612 3.73 17.90 14.99
CA GLN A 612 5.03 17.27 14.93
C GLN A 612 4.84 15.74 14.81
N PRO A 613 5.63 15.05 13.97
CA PRO A 613 5.64 13.60 13.96
C PRO A 613 5.94 12.99 15.33
N PRO A 614 5.62 11.70 15.56
CA PRO A 614 6.05 10.98 16.76
C PRO A 614 7.56 11.08 16.98
N ALA A 615 8.00 11.03 18.24
CA ALA A 615 9.39 11.29 18.61
C ALA A 615 10.41 10.27 18.06
N ASP A 616 9.93 9.10 17.65
CA ASP A 616 10.72 8.02 17.03
C ASP A 616 10.75 8.08 15.50
N GLU A 617 10.06 9.06 14.91
CA GLU A 617 10.04 9.29 13.46
C GLU A 617 10.91 10.49 13.06
N LEU A 618 11.31 10.51 11.79
CA LEU A 618 12.02 11.65 11.21
C LEU A 618 11.15 12.91 11.29
N GLY A 619 11.73 13.99 11.79
CA GLY A 619 11.00 15.23 12.07
C GLY A 619 10.37 15.27 13.46
N GLY A 620 10.51 14.20 14.26
CA GLY A 620 9.89 14.07 15.58
C GLY A 620 10.65 14.73 16.73
N THR A 621 11.88 15.18 16.53
CA THR A 621 12.61 15.91 17.55
C THR A 621 12.09 17.34 17.71
N ARG A 622 12.43 17.99 18.84
CA ARG A 622 11.97 19.35 19.12
C ARG A 622 12.30 20.31 17.98
N SER A 623 11.29 21.02 17.49
CA SER A 623 11.49 22.07 16.49
C SER A 623 12.36 23.21 17.02
N TYR A 624 13.32 23.64 16.20
CA TYR A 624 14.13 24.85 16.47
C TYR A 624 13.40 26.14 16.05
N PHE A 625 12.21 26.05 15.45
CA PHE A 625 11.44 27.24 15.10
C PHE A 625 10.72 27.78 16.36
N PRO A 626 11.04 29.00 16.81
CA PRO A 626 10.49 29.53 18.04
C PRO A 626 9.03 29.98 17.92
N GLY A 627 8.35 30.08 19.06
CA GLY A 627 6.97 30.53 19.15
C GLY A 627 5.97 29.38 19.29
N ARG A 628 4.77 29.71 19.78
CA ARG A 628 3.65 28.79 19.90
C ARG A 628 2.77 28.93 18.67
N VAL A 629 2.38 27.82 18.11
CA VAL A 629 1.33 27.78 17.07
C VAL A 629 0.01 28.31 17.67
N PHE A 630 -0.65 29.21 16.98
CA PHE A 630 -2.01 29.59 17.27
C PHE A 630 -2.91 29.29 16.07
N SER A 631 -4.11 28.84 16.39
CA SER A 631 -5.11 28.46 15.41
C SER A 631 -5.98 29.64 14.97
N ARG A 632 -6.75 29.45 13.92
CA ARG A 632 -7.81 30.39 13.53
C ARG A 632 -8.82 30.59 14.64
N LEU A 633 -9.16 29.55 15.40
CA LEU A 633 -10.06 29.68 16.57
C LEU A 633 -9.47 30.58 17.65
N ASP A 634 -8.16 30.47 17.95
CA ASP A 634 -7.48 31.36 18.92
C ASP A 634 -7.56 32.82 18.45
N LEU A 635 -7.40 33.10 17.16
CA LEU A 635 -7.54 34.46 16.63
C LEU A 635 -8.95 35.02 16.84
N TYR A 636 -10.01 34.25 16.54
CA TYR A 636 -11.38 34.68 16.76
C TYR A 636 -11.65 34.89 18.25
N GLN A 637 -11.24 33.98 19.11
CA GLN A 637 -11.41 34.12 20.58
C GLN A 637 -10.72 35.39 21.10
N SER A 638 -9.52 35.68 20.60
CA SER A 638 -8.79 36.87 21.01
C SER A 638 -9.48 38.16 20.60
N VAL A 639 -10.17 38.21 19.47
CA VAL A 639 -10.96 39.35 19.02
C VAL A 639 -12.27 39.48 19.84
N ILE A 640 -12.91 38.35 20.14
CA ILE A 640 -14.10 38.30 20.97
C ILE A 640 -13.86 38.86 22.41
N ALA A 641 -12.68 38.53 22.96
CA ALA A 641 -12.29 38.93 24.31
C ALA A 641 -11.74 40.36 24.41
N SER A 642 -11.25 40.94 23.29
CA SER A 642 -10.60 42.25 23.27
C SER A 642 -11.62 43.38 23.50
N SER A 643 -11.37 44.26 24.48
CA SER A 643 -12.18 45.48 24.72
C SER A 643 -12.00 46.49 23.58
N SER A 644 -10.88 46.50 22.88
CA SER A 644 -10.58 47.42 21.79
C SER A 644 -11.21 47.02 20.43
N SER A 645 -11.78 45.82 20.31
CA SER A 645 -12.45 45.39 19.08
C SER A 645 -13.74 46.18 18.87
N SER A 646 -13.99 46.65 17.65
CA SER A 646 -15.25 47.27 17.26
C SER A 646 -16.41 46.27 17.30
N SER A 647 -17.64 46.80 17.30
CA SER A 647 -18.86 45.97 17.23
C SER A 647 -18.88 45.09 15.97
N ALA A 648 -18.42 45.58 14.82
CA ALA A 648 -18.37 44.82 13.56
C ALA A 648 -17.37 43.66 13.61
N GLU A 649 -16.16 43.91 14.11
CA GLU A 649 -15.13 42.91 14.28
C GLU A 649 -15.55 41.80 15.24
N ARG A 650 -16.14 42.17 16.36
CA ARG A 650 -16.59 41.21 17.37
C ARG A 650 -17.77 40.35 16.88
N ALA A 651 -18.73 40.98 16.17
CA ALA A 651 -19.82 40.25 15.56
C ALA A 651 -19.32 39.23 14.52
N TYR A 652 -18.36 39.60 13.66
CA TYR A 652 -17.74 38.69 12.72
C TYR A 652 -16.99 37.57 13.42
N ALA A 653 -16.17 37.88 14.41
CA ALA A 653 -15.44 36.88 15.18
C ALA A 653 -16.34 35.84 15.83
N LEU A 654 -17.46 36.29 16.45
CA LEU A 654 -18.48 35.42 17.05
C LEU A 654 -19.11 34.49 16.00
N PHE A 655 -19.49 35.04 14.85
CA PHE A 655 -20.02 34.27 13.73
C PHE A 655 -19.07 33.18 13.29
N ARG A 656 -17.80 33.52 13.01
CA ARG A 656 -16.77 32.58 12.55
C ARG A 656 -16.41 31.55 13.60
N ALA A 657 -16.31 31.93 14.89
CA ALA A 657 -16.01 31.02 15.98
C ALA A 657 -17.06 29.90 16.11
N VAL A 658 -18.35 30.26 15.96
CA VAL A 658 -19.43 29.25 15.93
C VAL A 658 -19.36 28.40 14.69
N ARG A 659 -19.07 29.01 13.53
CA ARG A 659 -18.94 28.30 12.24
C ARG A 659 -17.76 27.34 12.18
N CYS A 660 -16.79 27.44 13.10
CA CYS A 660 -15.71 26.44 13.23
C CYS A 660 -16.24 25.02 13.48
N TYR A 661 -17.47 24.90 13.98
CA TYR A 661 -18.10 23.62 14.33
C TYR A 661 -19.19 23.18 13.35
N ALA A 662 -19.41 23.93 12.27
CA ALA A 662 -20.42 23.62 11.26
C ALA A 662 -19.87 22.67 10.20
N PRO A 663 -20.66 21.71 9.70
CA PRO A 663 -21.91 21.15 10.26
C PRO A 663 -21.65 19.96 11.20
N SER A 664 -20.41 19.50 11.31
CA SER A 664 -20.01 18.22 11.92
C SER A 664 -19.99 18.23 13.45
N ARG A 665 -20.05 19.39 14.08
CA ARG A 665 -19.80 19.63 15.51
C ARG A 665 -18.33 19.48 15.94
N ASN A 666 -17.46 19.08 15.02
CA ASN A 666 -16.02 19.02 15.25
C ASN A 666 -15.37 20.39 14.97
N ASN A 667 -14.27 20.69 15.68
CA ASN A 667 -13.54 21.93 15.44
C ASN A 667 -12.78 21.87 14.12
N GLY A 668 -13.27 22.57 13.11
CA GLY A 668 -12.61 22.70 11.79
C GLY A 668 -11.70 23.94 11.66
N CYS A 669 -11.36 24.61 12.77
CA CYS A 669 -10.51 25.81 12.75
C CYS A 669 -9.13 25.61 13.41
N GLY A 670 -8.76 24.37 13.68
CA GLY A 670 -7.52 24.06 14.36
C GLY A 670 -7.50 24.44 15.86
N GLY A 671 -6.47 24.01 16.56
CA GLY A 671 -6.32 24.25 17.99
C GLY A 671 -7.28 23.45 18.89
N GLY A 672 -7.32 23.82 20.17
CA GLY A 672 -8.19 23.16 21.14
C GLY A 672 -9.67 23.49 20.91
N GLY A 673 -10.53 22.45 20.89
CA GLY A 673 -11.96 22.63 20.78
C GLY A 673 -12.54 23.29 22.05
N VAL A 674 -13.71 23.92 21.92
CA VAL A 674 -14.46 24.47 23.05
C VAL A 674 -15.76 23.68 23.29
N PRO A 675 -16.25 23.60 24.53
CA PRO A 675 -17.46 22.86 24.84
C PRO A 675 -18.70 23.49 24.20
N PRO A 676 -19.80 22.74 24.01
CA PRO A 676 -21.05 23.25 23.40
C PRO A 676 -21.65 24.49 24.09
N GLU A 677 -21.47 24.60 25.39
CA GLU A 677 -21.97 25.75 26.19
C GLU A 677 -21.28 27.04 25.77
N THR A 678 -20.00 27.02 25.50
CA THR A 678 -19.23 28.17 24.98
C THR A 678 -19.73 28.60 23.62
N ARG A 679 -19.95 27.64 22.70
CA ARG A 679 -20.48 27.90 21.34
C ARG A 679 -21.89 28.50 21.41
N ARG A 680 -22.73 27.96 22.30
CA ARG A 680 -24.07 28.50 22.58
C ARG A 680 -24.02 29.92 23.12
N ALA A 681 -23.09 30.19 24.05
CA ALA A 681 -22.89 31.53 24.59
C ALA A 681 -22.46 32.53 23.52
N TRP A 682 -21.55 32.13 22.59
CA TRP A 682 -21.15 32.97 21.45
C TRP A 682 -22.33 33.24 20.51
N PHE A 683 -23.11 32.21 20.19
CA PHE A 683 -24.33 32.34 19.39
C PHE A 683 -25.30 33.33 20.01
N GLN A 684 -25.64 33.13 21.30
CA GLN A 684 -26.57 34.01 22.05
C GLN A 684 -26.04 35.44 22.13
N ARG A 685 -24.73 35.61 22.35
CA ARG A 685 -24.11 36.93 22.39
C ARG A 685 -24.20 37.64 21.03
N LEU A 686 -23.97 36.94 19.92
CA LEU A 686 -24.15 37.52 18.60
C LEU A 686 -25.57 38.03 18.38
N HIS A 687 -26.58 37.21 18.69
CA HIS A 687 -27.99 37.55 18.50
C HIS A 687 -28.47 38.67 19.45
N ARG A 688 -28.00 38.69 20.68
CA ARG A 688 -28.39 39.69 21.68
C ARG A 688 -27.69 41.04 21.46
N ASP A 689 -26.38 41.03 21.30
CA ASP A 689 -25.54 42.24 21.29
C ASP A 689 -25.44 42.87 19.90
N TYR A 690 -25.65 42.08 18.82
CA TYR A 690 -25.51 42.52 17.44
C TYR A 690 -26.69 42.11 16.53
N PRO A 691 -27.97 42.38 16.94
CA PRO A 691 -29.15 41.86 16.24
C PRO A 691 -29.29 42.40 14.80
N LYS A 692 -28.69 43.55 14.49
CA LYS A 692 -28.71 44.17 13.15
C LYS A 692 -27.53 43.79 12.29
N SER A 693 -26.62 42.96 12.78
CA SER A 693 -25.48 42.46 11.97
C SER A 693 -25.95 41.46 10.93
N ARG A 694 -25.42 41.55 9.72
CA ARG A 694 -25.67 40.51 8.68
C ARG A 694 -25.31 39.11 9.17
N TRP A 695 -24.28 38.99 10.00
CA TRP A 695 -23.80 37.74 10.55
C TRP A 695 -24.80 37.06 11.49
N THR A 696 -25.64 37.84 12.11
CA THR A 696 -26.74 37.34 12.94
C THR A 696 -27.81 36.67 12.09
N GLY A 697 -28.13 37.28 10.92
CA GLY A 697 -29.06 36.69 9.95
C GLY A 697 -28.51 35.43 9.25
N GLU A 698 -27.20 35.34 9.07
CA GLU A 698 -26.53 34.20 8.44
C GLU A 698 -26.30 33.00 9.39
N LEU A 699 -26.45 33.19 10.70
CA LEU A 699 -26.21 32.18 11.73
C LEU A 699 -27.51 31.71 12.38
N ALA A 700 -28.17 30.73 11.82
CA ALA A 700 -29.42 30.17 12.31
C ALA A 700 -29.22 29.13 13.44
N TYR A 701 -28.04 28.52 13.54
CA TYR A 701 -27.77 27.43 14.48
C TYR A 701 -26.41 27.60 15.15
N TYR A 702 -26.20 26.87 16.27
CA TYR A 702 -24.88 26.57 16.81
C TYR A 702 -24.69 25.03 16.84
N TRP A 703 -23.52 24.59 16.57
CA TRP A 703 -23.19 23.17 16.45
C TRP A 703 -22.50 22.64 17.69
#